data_61daaa0683be1ec4ad36f06679878bd7
#
_entry.id   61daaa0683be1ec4ad36f06679878bd7
#
_cell.length_a   1.000
_cell.length_b   1.000
_cell.length_c   1.000
_cell.angle_alpha   90.00
_cell.angle_beta   90.00
_cell.angle_gamma   90.00
#
_symmetry.space_group_name_H-M   'P 1'
#
loop_
_entity.id
_entity.type
_entity.pdbx_description
1 polymer ?
#
loop_
_entity_poly.entity_id
_entity_poly.type
_entity_poly.pdbx_seq_one_letter_code
_entity_poly.pdbx_strand_id
1 'polypeptide(L)'
;MRPLISICMIVKNEAHILRQSLASFRKFTEEIIIVDTGSTDETKEIAKEFTDFVYDFEWTGNFSDARNFAAKHATGKWILAIDADECLEEESYLQLKKQLKAPTEPIQMAQIISFTGEKGRVTTTNQMARVYKNDGTICFRGVIHEQLEGIDKHAVETGFAPVKIYHYGYMSEIVEKQGKSDRNLRLLEKEVKNNKNSGFVHFNIGQEMNRLGDKKEALKEFSKAFRLRDNNQYIWAKLSAYHISELLEQEKRYEENLAIIEEAKVIWPNVPEFPLKKANILYLHHQLEDAKEIYHSLLDNKVIDYQPIVLYEATNFMPHKMLGTIYLEEKDYTRAMTHFSKAYAENSSDYGVMFQMIMLLSKFHQPKEIFAFMERHNFISSTETGLRLLSMTTQQGYAELSELIVQSLTDVYPPVAEATEVKIATIRNVFPVISESAIVFGIKEELIDAADLCLWHYENPQLPIERVMKNSDVGDIYNFIFENGPRISKKRYLFVLERAIALGKGEYADYLLALRNVYHDSINSHIADLFFQYDFADIALDFYNIVDADEVTKEGYINLINYLVDADVMDEALSIAERGIDNFSTDFRFYLWTIKIDTENRANRISEAMDEFPNNRYLAKLLDEVSVFQDTATNNR
;
A
#
# COMPACT_ATOMS: atom_id res chain seq x y z
N MET A 1 30.25 -14.34 32.61
CA MET A 1 30.66 -13.72 31.32
C MET A 1 29.70 -12.55 31.07
N ARG A 2 30.16 -11.40 30.58
CA ARG A 2 29.26 -10.26 30.28
C ARG A 2 28.30 -10.66 29.19
N PRO A 3 26.93 -10.48 29.33
CA PRO A 3 25.96 -10.76 28.28
C PRO A 3 26.30 -10.00 26.99
N LEU A 4 25.93 -10.57 25.84
CA LEU A 4 26.04 -9.83 24.59
C LEU A 4 24.90 -8.80 24.48
N ILE A 5 23.67 -9.20 24.83
CA ILE A 5 22.48 -8.35 24.76
C ILE A 5 21.76 -8.41 26.11
N SER A 6 21.41 -7.23 26.65
CA SER A 6 20.43 -7.11 27.72
C SER A 6 19.09 -6.68 27.12
N ILE A 7 18.01 -7.37 27.43
CA ILE A 7 16.66 -6.90 27.12
C ILE A 7 16.22 -5.95 28.22
N CYS A 8 15.78 -4.75 27.84
CA CYS A 8 15.25 -3.76 28.76
C CYS A 8 13.78 -3.47 28.45
N MET A 9 12.95 -3.54 29.46
CA MET A 9 11.51 -3.34 29.37
C MET A 9 11.02 -2.40 30.47
N ILE A 10 10.11 -1.49 30.14
CA ILE A 10 9.36 -0.68 31.11
C ILE A 10 7.91 -1.16 31.14
N VAL A 11 7.32 -1.30 32.30
CA VAL A 11 5.97 -1.85 32.47
C VAL A 11 5.10 -0.98 33.36
N LYS A 12 3.77 -0.99 33.13
CA LYS A 12 2.76 -0.44 34.03
C LYS A 12 1.38 -1.05 33.74
N ASN A 13 0.84 -1.83 34.67
CA ASN A 13 -0.50 -2.45 34.57
C ASN A 13 -0.66 -3.31 33.28
N GLU A 14 0.31 -4.18 33.02
CA GLU A 14 0.36 -5.05 31.85
C GLU A 14 0.21 -6.55 32.21
N ALA A 15 -0.37 -6.86 33.38
CA ALA A 15 -0.52 -8.24 33.85
C ALA A 15 -1.21 -9.16 32.82
N HIS A 16 -2.11 -8.62 32.03
CA HIS A 16 -2.89 -9.35 31.02
C HIS A 16 -2.07 -9.88 29.83
N ILE A 17 -0.91 -9.28 29.50
CA ILE A 17 -0.10 -9.64 28.32
C ILE A 17 1.37 -9.93 28.65
N LEU A 18 1.89 -9.39 29.75
CA LEU A 18 3.32 -9.45 30.10
C LEU A 18 3.87 -10.89 30.14
N ARG A 19 3.07 -11.85 30.64
CA ARG A 19 3.45 -13.27 30.70
C ARG A 19 3.75 -13.85 29.31
N GLN A 20 2.91 -13.53 28.33
CA GLN A 20 3.09 -13.96 26.94
C GLN A 20 4.36 -13.35 26.33
N SER A 21 4.56 -12.05 26.52
CA SER A 21 5.74 -11.32 26.05
C SER A 21 7.02 -11.95 26.60
N LEU A 22 7.15 -12.05 27.92
CA LEU A 22 8.34 -12.60 28.57
C LEU A 22 8.60 -14.07 28.23
N ALA A 23 7.55 -14.89 28.11
CA ALA A 23 7.68 -16.29 27.72
C ALA A 23 8.23 -16.45 26.28
N SER A 24 7.98 -15.49 25.40
CA SER A 24 8.45 -15.54 24.00
C SER A 24 9.97 -15.53 23.89
N PHE A 25 10.69 -14.87 24.78
CA PHE A 25 12.14 -14.71 24.68
C PHE A 25 12.96 -15.19 25.89
N ARG A 26 12.35 -15.52 27.04
CA ARG A 26 13.08 -15.93 28.24
C ARG A 26 14.05 -17.11 28.02
N LYS A 27 13.69 -18.04 27.13
CA LYS A 27 14.47 -19.27 26.90
C LYS A 27 15.83 -19.04 26.25
N PHE A 28 15.97 -17.98 25.45
CA PHE A 28 17.19 -17.72 24.65
C PHE A 28 17.88 -16.39 24.98
N THR A 29 17.39 -15.65 25.99
CA THR A 29 17.98 -14.40 26.44
C THR A 29 18.83 -14.59 27.69
N GLU A 30 19.90 -13.79 27.82
CA GLU A 30 20.89 -13.90 28.90
C GLU A 30 20.54 -13.00 30.08
N GLU A 31 20.01 -11.80 29.82
CA GLU A 31 19.67 -10.81 30.82
C GLU A 31 18.38 -10.08 30.45
N ILE A 32 17.45 -9.97 31.39
CA ILE A 32 16.19 -9.24 31.24
C ILE A 32 16.09 -8.28 32.41
N ILE A 33 16.02 -6.98 32.09
CA ILE A 33 15.83 -5.88 33.04
C ILE A 33 14.41 -5.36 32.88
N ILE A 34 13.62 -5.38 33.96
CA ILE A 34 12.27 -4.87 33.98
C ILE A 34 12.18 -3.69 34.94
N VAL A 35 11.61 -2.59 34.48
CA VAL A 35 11.38 -1.39 35.29
C VAL A 35 9.88 -1.17 35.42
N ASP A 36 9.36 -1.34 36.62
CA ASP A 36 7.97 -1.06 36.96
C ASP A 36 7.79 0.43 37.28
N THR A 37 6.89 1.09 36.54
CA THR A 37 6.63 2.53 36.66
C THR A 37 5.41 2.85 37.53
N GLY A 38 5.08 1.95 38.47
CA GLY A 38 4.02 2.09 39.43
C GLY A 38 2.77 1.30 39.04
N SER A 39 2.92 0.00 38.81
CA SER A 39 1.78 -0.92 38.62
C SER A 39 0.99 -1.12 39.90
N THR A 40 -0.31 -1.32 39.74
CA THR A 40 -1.28 -1.59 40.81
C THR A 40 -1.97 -2.95 40.67
N ASP A 41 -1.62 -3.69 39.62
CA ASP A 41 -2.05 -5.05 39.32
C ASP A 41 -0.90 -6.06 39.52
N GLU A 42 -1.07 -7.31 39.10
CA GLU A 42 -0.09 -8.40 39.27
C GLU A 42 1.13 -8.28 38.32
N THR A 43 1.33 -7.16 37.61
CA THR A 43 2.45 -6.97 36.65
C THR A 43 3.81 -7.27 37.27
N LYS A 44 4.05 -6.76 38.49
CA LYS A 44 5.34 -6.88 39.17
C LYS A 44 5.61 -8.31 39.65
N GLU A 45 4.58 -8.99 40.12
CA GLU A 45 4.63 -10.39 40.53
C GLU A 45 4.97 -11.29 39.33
N ILE A 46 4.29 -11.07 38.19
CA ILE A 46 4.55 -11.77 36.94
C ILE A 46 6.00 -11.52 36.48
N ALA A 47 6.48 -10.27 36.51
CA ALA A 47 7.85 -9.95 36.11
C ALA A 47 8.89 -10.76 36.90
N LYS A 48 8.72 -10.90 38.22
CA LYS A 48 9.62 -11.65 39.10
C LYS A 48 9.66 -13.15 38.84
N GLU A 49 8.65 -13.72 38.16
CA GLU A 49 8.72 -15.13 37.75
C GLU A 49 9.74 -15.37 36.63
N PHE A 50 10.12 -14.33 35.91
CA PHE A 50 10.99 -14.45 34.73
C PHE A 50 12.41 -13.89 34.99
N THR A 51 12.59 -12.94 35.90
CA THR A 51 13.88 -12.35 36.21
C THR A 51 13.94 -11.79 37.62
N ASP A 52 15.14 -11.82 38.25
CA ASP A 52 15.42 -11.18 39.51
C ASP A 52 15.69 -9.66 39.36
N PHE A 53 15.88 -9.16 38.14
CA PHE A 53 16.22 -7.78 37.84
C PHE A 53 14.96 -6.95 37.58
N VAL A 54 14.12 -6.81 38.61
CA VAL A 54 12.90 -6.01 38.59
C VAL A 54 13.11 -4.81 39.49
N TYR A 55 13.01 -3.60 38.93
CA TYR A 55 13.28 -2.34 39.62
C TYR A 55 12.04 -1.45 39.64
N ASP A 56 11.87 -0.71 40.72
CA ASP A 56 10.83 0.32 40.82
C ASP A 56 11.35 1.66 40.31
N PHE A 57 10.52 2.37 39.57
CA PHE A 57 10.78 3.71 39.08
C PHE A 57 9.58 4.62 39.31
N GLU A 58 9.78 5.73 40.04
CA GLU A 58 8.73 6.72 40.23
C GLU A 58 8.47 7.44 38.90
N TRP A 59 7.24 7.36 38.40
CA TRP A 59 6.86 7.91 37.10
C TRP A 59 7.00 9.43 37.05
N THR A 60 7.94 9.93 36.25
CA THR A 60 8.22 11.37 36.06
C THR A 60 7.33 12.05 35.01
N GLY A 61 6.51 11.30 34.30
CA GLY A 61 5.79 11.77 33.13
C GLY A 61 6.62 11.73 31.83
N ASN A 62 7.73 11.00 31.81
CA ASN A 62 8.69 10.94 30.70
C ASN A 62 9.13 9.49 30.48
N PHE A 63 8.82 8.95 29.29
CA PHE A 63 9.19 7.58 28.94
C PHE A 63 10.72 7.40 28.79
N SER A 64 11.42 8.41 28.26
CA SER A 64 12.89 8.34 28.13
C SER A 64 13.58 8.17 29.48
N ASP A 65 13.08 8.82 30.56
CA ASP A 65 13.67 8.69 31.89
C ASP A 65 13.58 7.23 32.39
N ALA A 66 12.45 6.59 32.20
CA ALA A 66 12.23 5.19 32.59
C ALA A 66 13.10 4.23 31.78
N ARG A 67 13.18 4.41 30.42
CA ARG A 67 14.02 3.58 29.56
C ARG A 67 15.52 3.78 29.85
N ASN A 68 15.96 5.01 30.06
CA ASN A 68 17.34 5.31 30.43
C ASN A 68 17.67 4.78 31.84
N PHE A 69 16.70 4.74 32.73
CA PHE A 69 16.87 4.10 34.04
C PHE A 69 17.05 2.58 33.88
N ALA A 70 16.25 1.91 33.03
CA ALA A 70 16.44 0.50 32.72
C ALA A 70 17.83 0.22 32.12
N ALA A 71 18.27 1.06 31.18
CA ALA A 71 19.58 0.96 30.53
C ALA A 71 20.75 1.02 31.53
N LYS A 72 20.65 1.81 32.63
CA LYS A 72 21.68 1.90 33.66
C LYS A 72 21.88 0.59 34.43
N HIS A 73 20.89 -0.27 34.48
CA HIS A 73 20.96 -1.58 35.14
C HIS A 73 21.41 -2.70 34.21
N ALA A 74 21.43 -2.45 32.89
CA ALA A 74 21.86 -3.43 31.90
C ALA A 74 23.39 -3.63 31.91
N THR A 75 23.81 -4.90 31.91
CA THR A 75 25.24 -5.27 31.90
C THR A 75 25.74 -5.72 30.52
N GLY A 76 24.86 -6.02 29.58
CA GLY A 76 25.18 -6.43 28.22
C GLY A 76 25.97 -5.40 27.43
N LYS A 77 26.66 -5.85 26.37
CA LYS A 77 27.33 -4.96 25.43
C LYS A 77 26.36 -4.13 24.59
N TRP A 78 25.20 -4.69 24.35
CA TRP A 78 24.10 -4.10 23.60
C TRP A 78 22.84 -4.12 24.44
N ILE A 79 21.95 -3.20 24.19
CA ILE A 79 20.61 -3.15 24.76
C ILE A 79 19.61 -3.39 23.63
N LEU A 80 18.61 -4.26 23.88
CA LEU A 80 17.41 -4.39 23.06
C LEU A 80 16.21 -3.91 23.90
N ALA A 81 15.60 -2.81 23.50
CA ALA A 81 14.41 -2.27 24.15
C ALA A 81 13.14 -2.94 23.59
N ILE A 82 12.32 -3.53 24.47
CA ILE A 82 11.07 -4.22 24.12
C ILE A 82 9.94 -3.68 25.02
N ASP A 83 8.74 -3.53 24.46
CA ASP A 83 7.54 -3.15 25.21
C ASP A 83 6.82 -4.37 25.77
N ALA A 84 5.96 -4.18 26.79
CA ALA A 84 5.28 -5.27 27.49
C ALA A 84 4.30 -6.07 26.60
N ASP A 85 3.82 -5.47 25.51
CA ASP A 85 2.90 -6.04 24.53
C ASP A 85 3.60 -6.52 23.24
N GLU A 86 4.94 -6.70 23.33
CA GLU A 86 5.77 -7.16 22.21
C GLU A 86 6.33 -8.58 22.48
N CYS A 87 6.37 -9.41 21.44
CA CYS A 87 6.96 -10.75 21.45
C CYS A 87 8.13 -10.83 20.46
N LEU A 88 9.14 -11.65 20.79
CA LEU A 88 10.37 -11.75 20.01
C LEU A 88 10.43 -13.08 19.25
N GLU A 89 10.82 -13.04 17.97
CA GLU A 89 11.06 -14.24 17.17
C GLU A 89 12.46 -14.81 17.44
N GLU A 90 12.54 -16.07 17.84
CA GLU A 90 13.80 -16.70 18.26
C GLU A 90 14.85 -16.72 17.14
N GLU A 91 14.47 -17.13 15.92
CA GLU A 91 15.42 -17.26 14.81
C GLU A 91 16.05 -15.91 14.46
N SER A 92 15.26 -14.87 14.32
CA SER A 92 15.73 -13.52 14.02
C SER A 92 16.60 -12.93 15.14
N TYR A 93 16.28 -13.24 16.41
CA TYR A 93 17.13 -12.85 17.54
C TYR A 93 18.50 -13.54 17.51
N LEU A 94 18.56 -14.83 17.15
CA LEU A 94 19.84 -15.53 17.01
C LEU A 94 20.68 -14.97 15.84
N GLN A 95 20.03 -14.55 14.76
CA GLN A 95 20.69 -13.83 13.67
C GLN A 95 21.23 -12.47 14.14
N LEU A 96 20.47 -11.70 14.94
CA LEU A 96 20.92 -10.47 15.57
C LEU A 96 22.17 -10.73 16.43
N LYS A 97 22.17 -11.75 17.29
CA LYS A 97 23.36 -12.12 18.11
C LYS A 97 24.59 -12.40 17.26
N LYS A 98 24.41 -12.97 16.06
CA LYS A 98 25.51 -13.21 15.13
C LYS A 98 26.05 -11.89 14.54
N GLN A 99 25.16 -11.02 14.10
CA GLN A 99 25.51 -9.70 13.54
C GLN A 99 26.27 -8.83 14.55
N LEU A 100 25.78 -8.71 15.78
CA LEU A 100 26.36 -7.85 16.80
C LEU A 100 27.75 -8.30 17.34
N LYS A 101 28.25 -9.45 16.89
CA LYS A 101 29.64 -9.88 17.13
C LYS A 101 30.63 -9.27 16.15
N ALA A 102 30.17 -8.79 15.00
CA ALA A 102 30.96 -8.08 14.00
C ALA A 102 30.89 -6.55 14.23
N PRO A 103 31.79 -5.76 13.63
CA PRO A 103 31.64 -4.31 13.57
C PRO A 103 30.30 -3.95 12.88
N THR A 104 29.52 -3.11 13.55
CA THR A 104 28.22 -2.64 13.06
C THR A 104 27.89 -1.29 13.68
N GLU A 105 26.95 -0.57 13.09
CA GLU A 105 26.50 0.75 13.52
C GLU A 105 25.98 0.71 14.95
N PRO A 106 26.18 1.77 15.71
CA PRO A 106 25.89 1.80 17.15
C PRO A 106 24.40 1.79 17.49
N ILE A 107 23.51 2.15 16.56
CA ILE A 107 22.05 1.99 16.65
C ILE A 107 21.61 1.05 15.52
N GLN A 108 20.68 0.13 15.81
CA GLN A 108 20.12 -0.80 14.85
C GLN A 108 18.60 -0.73 14.86
N MET A 109 18.01 -0.61 13.66
CA MET A 109 16.57 -0.62 13.45
C MET A 109 16.06 -2.06 13.46
N ALA A 110 15.08 -2.36 14.30
CA ALA A 110 14.39 -3.65 14.35
C ALA A 110 13.10 -3.59 13.54
N GLN A 111 12.71 -4.71 12.97
CA GLN A 111 11.44 -4.84 12.26
C GLN A 111 10.30 -5.09 13.25
N ILE A 112 9.37 -4.14 13.36
CA ILE A 112 8.17 -4.25 14.19
C ILE A 112 7.00 -4.66 13.30
N ILE A 113 6.42 -5.82 13.58
CA ILE A 113 5.26 -6.36 12.89
C ILE A 113 4.05 -6.17 13.82
N SER A 114 3.23 -5.17 13.55
CA SER A 114 2.06 -4.84 14.37
C SER A 114 0.80 -5.49 13.82
N PHE A 115 0.05 -6.16 14.71
CA PHE A 115 -1.27 -6.69 14.39
C PHE A 115 -2.31 -5.60 14.67
N THR A 116 -3.11 -5.28 13.65
CA THR A 116 -4.12 -4.21 13.67
C THR A 116 -5.49 -4.74 13.25
N GLY A 117 -6.53 -3.93 13.47
CA GLY A 117 -7.89 -4.30 13.11
C GLY A 117 -8.53 -5.31 14.07
N GLU A 118 -9.73 -5.77 13.71
CA GLU A 118 -10.47 -6.76 14.48
C GLU A 118 -9.74 -8.11 14.48
N LYS A 119 -9.41 -8.61 15.66
CA LYS A 119 -8.66 -9.88 15.88
C LYS A 119 -7.27 -9.93 15.22
N GLY A 120 -6.64 -8.77 14.97
CA GLY A 120 -5.28 -8.72 14.41
C GLY A 120 -5.15 -9.24 12.96
N ARG A 121 -6.21 -9.17 12.17
CA ARG A 121 -6.22 -9.69 10.78
C ARG A 121 -5.37 -8.89 9.80
N VAL A 122 -5.02 -7.66 10.14
CA VAL A 122 -4.19 -6.78 9.32
C VAL A 122 -2.82 -6.65 9.98
N THR A 123 -1.75 -6.81 9.23
CA THR A 123 -0.39 -6.60 9.71
C THR A 123 0.20 -5.36 9.06
N THR A 124 0.90 -4.55 9.87
CA THR A 124 1.72 -3.44 9.38
C THR A 124 3.15 -3.66 9.84
N THR A 125 4.11 -3.40 8.96
CA THR A 125 5.54 -3.55 9.27
C THR A 125 6.20 -2.19 9.27
N ASN A 126 6.91 -1.89 10.36
CA ASN A 126 7.66 -0.66 10.53
C ASN A 126 9.09 -0.96 11.01
N GLN A 127 10.03 -0.06 10.71
CA GLN A 127 11.38 -0.12 11.25
C GLN A 127 11.49 0.85 12.43
N MET A 128 11.98 0.37 13.57
CA MET A 128 12.17 1.21 14.76
C MET A 128 13.54 0.96 15.40
N ALA A 129 14.19 2.04 15.87
CA ALA A 129 15.45 1.95 16.60
C ALA A 129 15.21 1.28 17.97
N ARG A 130 15.59 0.01 18.11
CA ARG A 130 15.35 -0.80 19.31
C ARG A 130 16.64 -1.39 19.91
N VAL A 131 17.70 -1.53 19.08
CA VAL A 131 18.97 -2.12 19.51
C VAL A 131 20.06 -1.03 19.50
N TYR A 132 20.83 -0.91 20.58
CA TYR A 132 21.89 0.08 20.65
C TYR A 132 23.05 -0.33 21.57
N LYS A 133 24.25 0.25 21.34
CA LYS A 133 25.41 0.00 22.18
C LYS A 133 25.22 0.49 23.62
N ASN A 134 25.60 -0.35 24.58
CA ASN A 134 25.60 -0.02 25.99
C ASN A 134 26.97 0.44 26.45
N ASP A 135 27.40 1.58 25.92
CA ASP A 135 28.71 2.21 26.26
C ASP A 135 28.57 3.62 26.88
N GLY A 136 27.34 4.05 27.12
CA GLY A 136 27.03 5.35 27.72
C GLY A 136 27.04 6.51 26.73
N THR A 137 27.21 6.27 25.43
CA THR A 137 27.23 7.32 24.40
C THR A 137 25.85 7.58 23.79
N ILE A 138 24.87 6.67 23.99
CA ILE A 138 23.53 6.71 23.42
C ILE A 138 22.49 6.69 24.53
N CYS A 139 21.42 7.47 24.38
CA CYS A 139 20.29 7.52 25.30
C CYS A 139 18.96 7.77 24.56
N PHE A 140 17.85 7.43 25.23
CA PHE A 140 16.51 7.84 24.78
C PHE A 140 16.26 9.32 25.11
N ARG A 141 15.59 10.03 24.19
CA ARG A 141 15.10 11.40 24.35
C ARG A 141 13.68 11.54 23.85
N GLY A 142 12.97 12.48 24.45
CA GLY A 142 11.54 12.74 24.20
C GLY A 142 10.66 12.23 25.34
N VAL A 143 9.62 12.97 25.63
CA VAL A 143 8.67 12.62 26.71
C VAL A 143 7.83 11.40 26.30
N ILE A 144 7.40 11.38 25.02
CA ILE A 144 6.77 10.25 24.33
C ILE A 144 7.35 10.15 22.92
N HIS A 145 7.13 9.02 22.24
CA HIS A 145 7.73 8.73 20.94
C HIS A 145 9.25 8.91 20.95
N GLU A 146 9.85 8.46 22.03
CA GLU A 146 11.26 8.65 22.34
C GLU A 146 12.18 8.08 21.24
N GLN A 147 13.23 8.82 20.93
CA GLN A 147 14.23 8.46 19.93
C GLN A 147 15.56 8.16 20.60
N LEU A 148 16.36 7.26 19.99
CA LEU A 148 17.75 7.04 20.37
C LEU A 148 18.67 8.09 19.73
N GLU A 149 19.42 8.80 20.54
CA GLU A 149 20.36 9.86 20.12
C GLU A 149 21.67 9.76 20.89
N GLY A 150 22.71 10.43 20.39
CA GLY A 150 23.93 10.64 21.15
C GLY A 150 23.69 11.48 22.42
N ILE A 151 24.42 11.17 23.48
CA ILE A 151 24.24 11.84 24.79
C ILE A 151 24.46 13.35 24.71
N ASP A 152 25.33 13.80 23.82
CA ASP A 152 25.61 15.20 23.48
C ASP A 152 24.78 15.77 22.33
N LYS A 153 23.68 15.08 21.96
CA LYS A 153 22.73 15.44 20.90
C LYS A 153 23.30 15.35 19.48
N HIS A 154 24.43 14.70 19.27
CA HIS A 154 24.86 14.40 17.90
C HIS A 154 24.02 13.26 17.28
N ALA A 155 23.87 13.30 15.97
CA ALA A 155 23.28 12.21 15.23
C ALA A 155 24.21 10.98 15.25
N VAL A 156 23.63 9.80 15.45
CA VAL A 156 24.36 8.53 15.52
C VAL A 156 24.00 7.69 14.30
N GLU A 157 25.02 7.07 13.69
CA GLU A 157 24.79 6.16 12.56
C GLU A 157 23.88 5.02 12.95
N THR A 158 22.96 4.69 12.04
CA THR A 158 21.96 3.64 12.22
C THR A 158 22.07 2.58 11.14
N GLY A 159 22.05 1.31 11.55
CA GLY A 159 21.97 0.15 10.66
C GLY A 159 20.65 -0.61 10.82
N PHE A 160 20.54 -1.74 10.16
CA PHE A 160 19.37 -2.63 10.24
C PHE A 160 19.71 -3.92 10.96
N ALA A 161 18.86 -4.29 11.91
CA ALA A 161 18.90 -5.56 12.61
C ALA A 161 17.95 -6.57 11.97
N PRO A 162 18.34 -7.84 11.85
CA PRO A 162 17.46 -8.88 11.31
C PRO A 162 16.34 -9.27 12.28
N VAL A 163 16.28 -8.66 13.47
CA VAL A 163 15.33 -9.03 14.52
C VAL A 163 13.92 -8.58 14.20
N LYS A 164 12.97 -9.51 14.34
CA LYS A 164 11.53 -9.28 14.21
C LYS A 164 10.87 -9.27 15.57
N ILE A 165 10.06 -8.25 15.81
CA ILE A 165 9.29 -8.03 17.04
C ILE A 165 7.81 -7.97 16.65
N TYR A 166 7.01 -8.85 17.22
CA TYR A 166 5.56 -8.90 17.01
C TYR A 166 4.85 -8.07 18.07
N HIS A 167 4.12 -7.03 17.64
CA HIS A 167 3.45 -6.09 18.52
C HIS A 167 1.93 -6.29 18.50
N TYR A 168 1.33 -6.55 19.65
CA TYR A 168 -0.09 -6.86 19.82
C TYR A 168 -0.92 -5.67 20.35
N GLY A 169 -0.30 -4.59 20.73
CA GLY A 169 -0.92 -3.44 21.40
C GLY A 169 -1.91 -2.62 20.55
N TYR A 170 -2.01 -2.87 19.25
CA TYR A 170 -2.92 -2.17 18.33
C TYR A 170 -4.17 -2.97 17.97
N MET A 171 -4.41 -4.11 18.58
CA MET A 171 -5.71 -4.78 18.41
C MET A 171 -6.83 -3.94 19.02
N SER A 172 -7.94 -3.77 18.30
CA SER A 172 -9.04 -2.85 18.64
C SER A 172 -9.55 -3.01 20.08
N GLU A 173 -9.59 -4.23 20.58
CA GLU A 173 -10.03 -4.56 21.94
C GLU A 173 -9.10 -4.03 23.06
N ILE A 174 -7.83 -3.78 22.73
CA ILE A 174 -6.81 -3.29 23.67
C ILE A 174 -6.76 -1.75 23.67
N VAL A 175 -6.91 -1.14 22.48
CA VAL A 175 -6.81 0.33 22.30
C VAL A 175 -7.94 1.08 23.03
N GLU A 176 -9.18 0.56 22.98
CA GLU A 176 -10.33 1.21 23.61
C GLU A 176 -10.24 1.27 25.15
N LYS A 177 -9.54 0.32 25.78
CA LYS A 177 -9.46 0.21 27.25
C LYS A 177 -8.46 1.14 27.93
N GLN A 178 -7.53 1.77 27.22
CA GLN A 178 -6.34 2.36 27.86
C GLN A 178 -6.25 3.89 27.89
N GLY A 179 -7.16 4.67 27.24
CA GLY A 179 -7.13 6.16 27.27
C GLY A 179 -5.75 6.75 26.87
N LYS A 180 -4.97 6.02 26.05
CA LYS A 180 -3.57 6.35 25.68
C LYS A 180 -3.46 7.72 24.99
N SER A 181 -4.48 8.10 24.20
CA SER A 181 -4.49 9.34 23.42
C SER A 181 -4.51 10.60 24.28
N ASP A 182 -5.43 10.67 25.24
CA ASP A 182 -5.58 11.84 26.10
C ASP A 182 -4.35 12.06 26.97
N ARG A 183 -3.74 10.96 27.45
CA ARG A 183 -2.49 11.02 28.21
C ARG A 183 -1.36 11.58 27.37
N ASN A 184 -1.20 11.09 26.15
CA ASN A 184 -0.13 11.49 25.24
C ASN A 184 -0.24 12.97 24.87
N LEU A 185 -1.44 13.43 24.50
CA LEU A 185 -1.69 14.85 24.20
C LEU A 185 -1.33 15.76 25.37
N ARG A 186 -1.74 15.42 26.61
CA ARG A 186 -1.42 16.22 27.80
C ARG A 186 0.09 16.31 28.06
N LEU A 187 0.83 15.25 27.78
CA LEU A 187 2.30 15.24 27.92
C LEU A 187 2.94 16.13 26.86
N LEU A 188 2.50 16.04 25.59
CA LEU A 188 2.99 16.89 24.49
C LEU A 188 2.65 18.36 24.70
N GLU A 189 1.45 18.70 25.16
CA GLU A 189 1.07 20.08 25.46
C GLU A 189 1.97 20.73 26.52
N LYS A 190 2.41 19.96 27.52
CA LYS A 190 3.38 20.43 28.51
C LYS A 190 4.75 20.65 27.88
N GLU A 191 5.19 19.76 27.02
CA GLU A 191 6.49 19.86 26.34
C GLU A 191 6.55 21.06 25.39
N VAL A 192 5.47 21.33 24.63
CA VAL A 192 5.36 22.53 23.77
C VAL A 192 5.50 23.82 24.57
N LYS A 193 4.89 23.92 25.75
CA LYS A 193 5.00 25.12 26.60
C LYS A 193 6.46 25.40 27.00
N ASN A 194 7.24 24.36 27.18
CA ASN A 194 8.65 24.44 27.58
C ASN A 194 9.61 24.60 26.38
N ASN A 195 9.21 24.13 25.20
CA ASN A 195 10.09 23.98 24.03
C ASN A 195 9.38 24.32 22.70
N LYS A 196 8.81 25.53 22.59
CA LYS A 196 7.99 25.98 21.45
C LYS A 196 8.68 25.92 20.08
N ASN A 197 10.00 25.94 20.05
CA ASN A 197 10.79 25.96 18.81
C ASN A 197 11.51 24.63 18.55
N SER A 198 11.12 23.55 19.21
CA SER A 198 11.72 22.23 18.97
C SER A 198 11.00 21.54 17.80
N GLY A 199 11.72 21.31 16.70
CA GLY A 199 11.20 20.54 15.56
C GLY A 199 10.78 19.13 15.98
N PHE A 200 11.50 18.50 16.90
CA PHE A 200 11.16 17.18 17.44
C PHE A 200 9.80 17.14 18.18
N VAL A 201 9.51 18.19 18.98
CA VAL A 201 8.21 18.27 19.66
C VAL A 201 7.06 18.39 18.66
N HIS A 202 7.22 19.22 17.62
CA HIS A 202 6.23 19.33 16.54
C HIS A 202 6.08 18.02 15.77
N PHE A 203 7.16 17.27 15.53
CA PHE A 203 7.10 15.95 14.93
C PHE A 203 6.22 14.99 15.76
N ASN A 204 6.43 14.94 17.09
CA ASN A 204 5.65 14.08 17.97
C ASN A 204 4.16 14.46 18.02
N ILE A 205 3.84 15.75 17.99
CA ILE A 205 2.45 16.22 17.89
C ILE A 205 1.85 15.77 16.56
N GLY A 206 2.60 15.95 15.46
CA GLY A 206 2.17 15.51 14.13
C GLY A 206 1.83 14.01 14.09
N GLN A 207 2.66 13.18 14.71
CA GLN A 207 2.38 11.73 14.84
C GLN A 207 1.08 11.45 15.62
N GLU A 208 0.86 12.15 16.74
CA GLU A 208 -0.34 11.95 17.54
C GLU A 208 -1.60 12.44 16.83
N MET A 209 -1.54 13.60 16.13
CA MET A 209 -2.66 14.09 15.31
C MET A 209 -2.97 13.14 14.15
N ASN A 210 -1.95 12.61 13.48
CA ASN A 210 -2.12 11.63 12.40
C ASN A 210 -2.79 10.34 12.92
N ARG A 211 -2.39 9.86 14.09
CA ARG A 211 -2.98 8.69 14.75
C ARG A 211 -4.45 8.91 15.14
N LEU A 212 -4.81 10.13 15.55
CA LEU A 212 -6.19 10.53 15.87
C LEU A 212 -7.05 10.80 14.62
N GLY A 213 -6.45 10.78 13.42
CA GLY A 213 -7.13 11.03 12.16
C GLY A 213 -7.27 12.52 11.80
N ASP A 214 -6.74 13.44 12.61
CA ASP A 214 -6.67 14.87 12.28
C ASP A 214 -5.51 15.15 11.32
N LYS A 215 -5.70 14.75 10.06
CA LYS A 215 -4.69 14.86 9.00
C LYS A 215 -4.25 16.30 8.74
N LYS A 216 -5.18 17.26 8.89
CA LYS A 216 -4.89 18.68 8.64
C LYS A 216 -3.93 19.26 9.69
N GLU A 217 -4.18 18.99 10.97
CA GLU A 217 -3.28 19.44 12.02
C GLU A 217 -1.97 18.64 11.99
N ALA A 218 -2.00 17.35 11.66
CA ALA A 218 -0.82 16.52 11.45
C ALA A 218 0.11 17.12 10.38
N LEU A 219 -0.43 17.47 9.20
CA LEU A 219 0.33 18.08 8.11
C LEU A 219 0.97 19.42 8.55
N LYS A 220 0.23 20.24 9.27
CA LYS A 220 0.74 21.52 9.80
C LYS A 220 1.89 21.30 10.78
N GLU A 221 1.76 20.34 11.68
CA GLU A 221 2.77 20.07 12.72
C GLU A 221 4.02 19.40 12.11
N PHE A 222 3.88 18.44 11.19
CA PHE A 222 5.02 17.90 10.46
C PHE A 222 5.74 18.97 9.62
N SER A 223 4.98 19.92 9.02
CA SER A 223 5.56 21.04 8.26
C SER A 223 6.37 21.99 9.18
N LYS A 224 5.90 22.24 10.41
CA LYS A 224 6.69 22.98 11.41
C LYS A 224 7.93 22.20 11.81
N ALA A 225 7.81 20.90 12.08
CA ALA A 225 8.93 20.03 12.42
C ALA A 225 10.01 20.09 11.33
N PHE A 226 9.62 19.92 10.08
CA PHE A 226 10.51 19.97 8.92
C PHE A 226 11.25 21.32 8.79
N ARG A 227 10.55 22.45 9.02
CA ARG A 227 11.14 23.80 8.98
C ARG A 227 12.06 24.10 10.16
N LEU A 228 11.75 23.58 11.34
CA LEU A 228 12.49 23.85 12.59
C LEU A 228 13.64 22.84 12.82
N ARG A 229 13.93 21.96 11.86
CA ARG A 229 15.05 21.05 11.97
C ARG A 229 16.39 21.80 12.05
N ASP A 230 17.16 21.50 13.04
CA ASP A 230 18.50 22.06 13.27
C ASP A 230 19.61 21.13 12.78
N ASN A 231 19.28 19.86 12.54
CA ASN A 231 20.20 18.86 12.00
C ASN A 231 19.46 17.92 11.05
N ASN A 232 19.94 17.84 9.81
CA ASN A 232 19.37 16.99 8.76
C ASN A 232 19.66 15.48 8.98
N GLN A 233 20.53 15.11 9.90
CA GLN A 233 20.85 13.70 10.20
C GLN A 233 19.81 13.04 11.12
N TYR A 234 18.99 13.81 11.83
CA TYR A 234 17.96 13.24 12.67
C TYR A 234 16.92 12.49 11.85
N ILE A 235 16.57 11.29 12.33
CA ILE A 235 15.59 10.44 11.67
C ILE A 235 14.21 11.09 11.64
N TRP A 236 13.81 11.78 12.71
CA TRP A 236 12.55 12.50 12.79
C TRP A 236 12.42 13.62 11.74
N ALA A 237 13.55 14.24 11.34
CA ALA A 237 13.54 15.25 10.29
C ALA A 237 13.21 14.63 8.91
N LYS A 238 13.82 13.48 8.61
CA LYS A 238 13.52 12.68 7.41
C LYS A 238 12.08 12.18 7.43
N LEU A 239 11.62 11.65 8.57
CA LEU A 239 10.24 11.18 8.76
C LEU A 239 9.23 12.31 8.64
N SER A 240 9.57 13.54 9.06
CA SER A 240 8.66 14.69 8.87
C SER A 240 8.38 14.93 7.39
N ALA A 241 9.41 14.97 6.53
CA ALA A 241 9.25 15.12 5.09
C ALA A 241 8.46 13.95 4.47
N TYR A 242 8.74 12.73 4.92
CA TYR A 242 8.02 11.55 4.48
C TYR A 242 6.51 11.62 4.80
N HIS A 243 6.14 11.95 6.05
CA HIS A 243 4.73 12.08 6.45
C HIS A 243 4.02 13.28 5.81
N ILE A 244 4.72 14.39 5.57
CA ILE A 244 4.17 15.49 4.76
C ILE A 244 3.78 14.98 3.38
N SER A 245 4.70 14.26 2.72
CA SER A 245 4.46 13.69 1.40
C SER A 245 3.29 12.70 1.40
N GLU A 246 3.16 11.82 2.42
CA GLU A 246 2.03 10.89 2.54
C GLU A 246 0.69 11.62 2.67
N LEU A 247 0.62 12.65 3.51
CA LEU A 247 -0.60 13.40 3.74
C LEU A 247 -1.01 14.22 2.51
N LEU A 248 -0.06 14.84 1.82
CA LEU A 248 -0.32 15.56 0.57
C LEU A 248 -0.78 14.62 -0.56
N GLU A 249 -0.22 13.41 -0.63
CA GLU A 249 -0.65 12.37 -1.57
C GLU A 249 -2.12 11.95 -1.31
N GLN A 250 -2.48 11.73 -0.04
CA GLN A 250 -3.86 11.39 0.35
C GLN A 250 -4.86 12.52 0.02
N GLU A 251 -4.43 13.78 0.10
CA GLU A 251 -5.20 14.95 -0.29
C GLU A 251 -5.14 15.25 -1.79
N LYS A 252 -4.39 14.47 -2.58
CA LYS A 252 -4.14 14.67 -4.02
C LYS A 252 -3.50 16.03 -4.37
N ARG A 253 -2.74 16.61 -3.46
CA ARG A 253 -2.01 17.87 -3.62
C ARG A 253 -0.63 17.61 -4.21
N TYR A 254 -0.60 17.12 -5.45
CA TYR A 254 0.60 16.57 -6.06
C TYR A 254 1.70 17.59 -6.32
N GLU A 255 1.38 18.82 -6.70
CA GLU A 255 2.39 19.89 -6.92
C GLU A 255 3.15 20.21 -5.63
N GLU A 256 2.44 20.42 -4.53
CA GLU A 256 3.05 20.68 -3.23
C GLU A 256 3.86 19.45 -2.74
N ASN A 257 3.36 18.25 -3.04
CA ASN A 257 4.06 17.01 -2.71
C ASN A 257 5.39 16.91 -3.48
N LEU A 258 5.38 17.17 -4.79
CA LEU A 258 6.61 17.18 -5.60
C LEU A 258 7.62 18.21 -5.10
N ALA A 259 7.18 19.40 -4.67
CA ALA A 259 8.07 20.42 -4.11
C ALA A 259 8.80 19.91 -2.84
N ILE A 260 8.07 19.28 -1.92
CA ILE A 260 8.64 18.68 -0.69
C ILE A 260 9.58 17.52 -1.04
N ILE A 261 9.20 16.65 -1.97
CA ILE A 261 10.03 15.53 -2.41
C ILE A 261 11.34 16.03 -3.02
N GLU A 262 11.31 17.04 -3.89
CA GLU A 262 12.52 17.58 -4.51
C GLU A 262 13.44 18.24 -3.47
N GLU A 263 12.89 19.01 -2.50
CA GLU A 263 13.69 19.53 -1.38
C GLU A 263 14.32 18.38 -0.57
N ALA A 264 13.55 17.35 -0.24
CA ALA A 264 14.02 16.20 0.52
C ALA A 264 15.10 15.40 -0.21
N LYS A 265 15.00 15.21 -1.53
CA LYS A 265 16.02 14.54 -2.36
C LYS A 265 17.37 15.29 -2.37
N VAL A 266 17.34 16.63 -2.35
CA VAL A 266 18.56 17.44 -2.27
C VAL A 266 19.22 17.26 -0.91
N ILE A 267 18.44 17.23 0.17
CA ILE A 267 18.95 17.10 1.55
C ILE A 267 19.41 15.66 1.85
N TRP A 268 18.68 14.67 1.38
CA TRP A 268 18.88 13.24 1.64
C TRP A 268 18.88 12.41 0.33
N PRO A 269 19.92 12.53 -0.49
CA PRO A 269 19.97 11.87 -1.80
C PRO A 269 20.00 10.33 -1.72
N ASN A 270 20.37 9.79 -0.57
CA ASN A 270 20.44 8.35 -0.31
C ASN A 270 19.15 7.76 0.31
N VAL A 271 18.09 8.54 0.50
CA VAL A 271 16.80 8.07 1.03
C VAL A 271 15.88 7.71 -0.15
N PRO A 272 15.63 6.41 -0.40
CA PRO A 272 14.98 5.95 -1.63
C PRO A 272 13.48 6.23 -1.68
N GLU A 273 12.85 6.47 -0.54
CA GLU A 273 11.42 6.75 -0.46
C GLU A 273 11.02 8.01 -1.24
N PHE A 274 11.87 9.04 -1.26
CA PHE A 274 11.56 10.28 -1.98
C PHE A 274 11.56 10.11 -3.50
N PRO A 275 12.60 9.55 -4.15
CA PRO A 275 12.51 9.25 -5.57
C PRO A 275 11.40 8.22 -5.88
N LEU A 276 11.14 7.23 -5.03
CA LEU A 276 10.02 6.29 -5.21
C LEU A 276 8.68 7.02 -5.25
N LYS A 277 8.40 7.91 -4.28
CA LYS A 277 7.18 8.71 -4.25
C LYS A 277 7.06 9.62 -5.47
N LYS A 278 8.16 10.22 -5.91
CA LYS A 278 8.16 10.98 -7.18
C LYS A 278 7.75 10.11 -8.36
N ALA A 279 8.35 8.93 -8.50
CA ALA A 279 8.03 8.02 -9.59
C ALA A 279 6.57 7.57 -9.56
N ASN A 280 6.01 7.33 -8.37
CA ASN A 280 4.60 6.99 -8.21
C ASN A 280 3.68 8.14 -8.66
N ILE A 281 4.02 9.40 -8.33
CA ILE A 281 3.26 10.59 -8.79
C ILE A 281 3.36 10.71 -10.32
N LEU A 282 4.56 10.55 -10.89
CA LEU A 282 4.74 10.59 -12.34
C LEU A 282 3.94 9.49 -13.05
N TYR A 283 3.91 8.29 -12.49
CA TYR A 283 3.06 7.19 -12.97
C TYR A 283 1.57 7.56 -12.94
N LEU A 284 1.07 8.11 -11.83
CA LEU A 284 -0.32 8.57 -11.70
C LEU A 284 -0.70 9.66 -12.71
N HIS A 285 0.27 10.47 -13.13
CA HIS A 285 0.12 11.50 -14.16
C HIS A 285 0.53 11.01 -15.56
N HIS A 286 0.66 9.70 -15.75
CA HIS A 286 1.01 9.03 -17.01
C HIS A 286 2.35 9.46 -17.65
N GLN A 287 3.26 10.06 -16.88
CA GLN A 287 4.63 10.37 -17.32
C GLN A 287 5.51 9.11 -17.17
N LEU A 288 5.17 8.08 -17.94
CA LEU A 288 5.67 6.71 -17.74
C LEU A 288 7.17 6.59 -17.98
N GLU A 289 7.73 7.31 -18.96
CA GLU A 289 9.17 7.25 -19.27
C GLU A 289 10.02 7.79 -18.11
N ASP A 290 9.63 8.95 -17.56
CA ASP A 290 10.32 9.54 -16.42
C ASP A 290 10.16 8.68 -15.16
N ALA A 291 8.98 8.07 -14.96
CA ALA A 291 8.74 7.12 -13.87
C ALA A 291 9.64 5.88 -14.02
N LYS A 292 9.73 5.27 -15.21
CA LYS A 292 10.60 4.12 -15.50
C LYS A 292 12.08 4.45 -15.21
N GLU A 293 12.55 5.62 -15.63
CA GLU A 293 13.94 6.05 -15.37
C GLU A 293 14.24 6.05 -13.86
N ILE A 294 13.34 6.58 -13.05
CA ILE A 294 13.52 6.60 -11.59
C ILE A 294 13.43 5.20 -11.00
N TYR A 295 12.45 4.37 -11.39
CA TYR A 295 12.35 3.00 -10.88
C TYR A 295 13.60 2.17 -11.22
N HIS A 296 14.15 2.31 -12.43
CA HIS A 296 15.40 1.65 -12.82
C HIS A 296 16.58 2.16 -11.98
N SER A 297 16.66 3.47 -11.69
CA SER A 297 17.72 4.03 -10.86
C SER A 297 17.67 3.51 -9.42
N LEU A 298 16.47 3.26 -8.87
CA LEU A 298 16.27 2.66 -7.54
C LEU A 298 16.75 1.21 -7.46
N LEU A 299 16.71 0.48 -8.58
CA LEU A 299 17.21 -0.90 -8.67
C LEU A 299 18.73 -0.99 -8.90
N ASP A 300 19.38 0.11 -9.28
CA ASP A 300 20.82 0.15 -9.53
C ASP A 300 21.60 0.66 -8.30
N ASN A 301 21.83 -0.23 -7.34
CA ASN A 301 22.56 0.07 -6.11
C ASN A 301 24.06 0.36 -6.31
N LYS A 302 24.57 0.35 -7.54
CA LYS A 302 26.00 0.61 -7.83
C LYS A 302 26.34 2.09 -7.79
N VAL A 303 25.35 2.96 -7.98
CA VAL A 303 25.53 4.42 -8.06
C VAL A 303 25.27 5.11 -6.74
N ILE A 304 24.26 4.66 -6.00
CA ILE A 304 23.85 5.24 -4.71
C ILE A 304 23.68 4.12 -3.69
N ASP A 305 24.33 4.28 -2.54
CA ASP A 305 24.09 3.42 -1.36
C ASP A 305 22.83 3.91 -0.65
N TYR A 306 21.70 3.36 -1.08
CA TYR A 306 20.39 3.73 -0.54
C TYR A 306 20.19 3.23 0.88
N GLN A 307 19.68 4.11 1.74
CA GLN A 307 19.33 3.84 3.14
C GLN A 307 17.86 4.15 3.40
N PRO A 308 16.95 3.17 3.25
CA PRO A 308 15.53 3.35 3.53
C PRO A 308 15.27 3.81 4.97
N ILE A 309 14.27 4.67 5.16
CA ILE A 309 13.86 5.13 6.50
C ILE A 309 12.59 4.43 6.99
N VAL A 310 11.71 4.01 6.09
CA VAL A 310 10.42 3.37 6.38
C VAL A 310 10.20 2.15 5.50
N LEU A 311 10.48 2.25 4.18
CA LEU A 311 10.13 1.24 3.17
C LEU A 311 11.38 0.50 2.71
N TYR A 312 11.73 -0.59 3.39
CA TYR A 312 12.83 -1.46 2.94
C TYR A 312 12.66 -1.93 1.48
N GLU A 313 11.41 -2.09 1.05
CA GLU A 313 11.03 -2.52 -0.29
C GLU A 313 11.20 -1.43 -1.37
N ALA A 314 11.62 -0.22 -1.00
CA ALA A 314 11.73 0.92 -1.92
C ALA A 314 12.81 0.74 -3.01
N THR A 315 13.79 -0.15 -2.81
CA THR A 315 14.92 -0.40 -3.73
C THR A 315 14.92 -1.79 -4.36
N ASN A 316 13.84 -2.56 -4.17
CA ASN A 316 13.71 -3.93 -4.68
C ASN A 316 12.29 -4.23 -5.14
N PHE A 317 11.39 -4.61 -4.23
CA PHE A 317 10.03 -5.03 -4.57
C PHE A 317 9.20 -3.96 -5.29
N MET A 318 9.12 -2.75 -4.71
CA MET A 318 8.22 -1.70 -5.24
C MET A 318 8.57 -1.24 -6.66
N PRO A 319 9.85 -0.94 -7.00
CA PRO A 319 10.21 -0.60 -8.37
C PRO A 319 9.96 -1.73 -9.36
N HIS A 320 10.21 -3.00 -8.98
CA HIS A 320 9.91 -4.13 -9.84
C HIS A 320 8.41 -4.29 -10.09
N LYS A 321 7.57 -4.17 -9.07
CA LYS A 321 6.11 -4.21 -9.19
C LYS A 321 5.61 -3.11 -10.15
N MET A 322 6.07 -1.88 -9.98
CA MET A 322 5.64 -0.75 -10.81
C MET A 322 6.13 -0.84 -12.26
N LEU A 323 7.38 -1.25 -12.47
CA LEU A 323 7.89 -1.51 -13.83
C LEU A 323 7.11 -2.63 -14.51
N GLY A 324 6.77 -3.71 -13.78
CA GLY A 324 5.92 -4.77 -14.30
C GLY A 324 4.55 -4.24 -14.76
N THR A 325 3.94 -3.37 -13.97
CA THR A 325 2.66 -2.74 -14.28
C THR A 325 2.77 -1.83 -15.52
N ILE A 326 3.78 -0.97 -15.58
CA ILE A 326 3.98 -0.07 -16.74
C ILE A 326 4.21 -0.88 -18.04
N TYR A 327 5.09 -1.89 -18.01
CA TYR A 327 5.32 -2.72 -19.19
C TYR A 327 4.09 -3.54 -19.60
N LEU A 328 3.22 -3.90 -18.65
CA LEU A 328 1.94 -4.54 -18.97
C LEU A 328 1.00 -3.58 -19.71
N GLU A 329 0.89 -2.32 -19.25
CA GLU A 329 0.13 -1.25 -19.91
C GLU A 329 0.66 -0.96 -21.33
N GLU A 330 1.99 -1.00 -21.50
CA GLU A 330 2.66 -0.85 -22.80
C GLU A 330 2.57 -2.09 -23.69
N LYS A 331 1.89 -3.16 -23.24
CA LYS A 331 1.77 -4.46 -23.91
C LYS A 331 3.13 -5.16 -24.15
N ASP A 332 4.19 -4.77 -23.43
CA ASP A 332 5.46 -5.49 -23.39
C ASP A 332 5.41 -6.61 -22.34
N TYR A 333 4.75 -7.67 -22.72
CA TYR A 333 4.46 -8.80 -21.82
C TYR A 333 5.72 -9.52 -21.32
N THR A 334 6.81 -9.49 -22.10
CA THR A 334 8.07 -10.13 -21.73
C THR A 334 8.77 -9.37 -20.61
N ARG A 335 8.89 -8.05 -20.73
CA ARG A 335 9.45 -7.21 -19.66
C ARG A 335 8.52 -7.18 -18.44
N ALA A 336 7.20 -7.12 -18.64
CA ALA A 336 6.23 -7.18 -17.56
C ALA A 336 6.41 -8.44 -16.70
N MET A 337 6.42 -9.64 -17.32
CA MET A 337 6.62 -10.90 -16.62
C MET A 337 7.98 -10.97 -15.92
N THR A 338 9.04 -10.45 -16.56
CA THR A 338 10.38 -10.40 -15.96
C THR A 338 10.38 -9.60 -14.66
N HIS A 339 9.74 -8.43 -14.65
CA HIS A 339 9.68 -7.57 -13.48
C HIS A 339 8.74 -8.12 -12.40
N PHE A 340 7.57 -8.65 -12.76
CA PHE A 340 6.68 -9.30 -11.79
C PHE A 340 7.34 -10.53 -11.14
N SER A 341 8.09 -11.32 -11.91
CA SER A 341 8.84 -12.47 -11.34
C SER A 341 9.88 -12.04 -10.31
N LYS A 342 10.59 -10.92 -10.56
CA LYS A 342 11.54 -10.35 -9.61
C LYS A 342 10.82 -9.78 -8.39
N ALA A 343 9.71 -9.06 -8.58
CA ALA A 343 8.90 -8.58 -7.47
C ALA A 343 8.40 -9.74 -6.59
N TYR A 344 7.90 -10.82 -7.20
CA TYR A 344 7.46 -12.00 -6.48
C TYR A 344 8.60 -12.68 -5.70
N ALA A 345 9.82 -12.70 -6.24
CA ALA A 345 10.98 -13.25 -5.54
C ALA A 345 11.35 -12.44 -4.28
N GLU A 346 11.13 -11.11 -4.29
CA GLU A 346 11.37 -10.22 -3.14
C GLU A 346 10.23 -10.30 -2.10
N ASN A 347 8.97 -10.40 -2.56
CA ASN A 347 7.79 -10.52 -1.69
C ASN A 347 6.78 -11.51 -2.30
N SER A 348 6.94 -12.79 -1.93
CA SER A 348 6.08 -13.88 -2.41
C SER A 348 4.68 -13.90 -1.77
N SER A 349 4.34 -12.98 -0.88
CA SER A 349 3.02 -12.86 -0.27
C SER A 349 2.15 -11.74 -0.88
N ASP A 350 2.65 -10.99 -1.87
CA ASP A 350 1.85 -9.97 -2.56
C ASP A 350 0.89 -10.61 -3.57
N TYR A 351 -0.38 -10.69 -3.19
CA TYR A 351 -1.45 -11.25 -4.05
C TYR A 351 -1.64 -10.47 -5.36
N GLY A 352 -1.39 -9.17 -5.34
CA GLY A 352 -1.51 -8.32 -6.52
C GLY A 352 -0.51 -8.72 -7.60
N VAL A 353 0.75 -8.96 -7.23
CA VAL A 353 1.79 -9.44 -8.16
C VAL A 353 1.44 -10.84 -8.69
N MET A 354 1.05 -11.77 -7.80
CA MET A 354 0.64 -13.11 -8.24
C MET A 354 -0.51 -13.05 -9.25
N PHE A 355 -1.50 -12.22 -8.97
CA PHE A 355 -2.65 -12.07 -9.85
C PHE A 355 -2.28 -11.45 -11.20
N GLN A 356 -1.45 -10.40 -11.22
CA GLN A 356 -0.94 -9.83 -12.49
C GLN A 356 -0.19 -10.87 -13.33
N MET A 357 0.60 -11.73 -12.69
CA MET A 357 1.27 -12.84 -13.39
C MET A 357 0.26 -13.84 -13.97
N ILE A 358 -0.77 -14.22 -13.21
CA ILE A 358 -1.85 -15.11 -13.69
C ILE A 358 -2.58 -14.46 -14.86
N MET A 359 -2.99 -13.20 -14.75
CA MET A 359 -3.67 -12.44 -15.80
C MET A 359 -2.84 -12.37 -17.09
N LEU A 360 -1.54 -12.14 -16.94
CA LEU A 360 -0.63 -12.11 -18.06
C LEU A 360 -0.50 -13.48 -18.73
N LEU A 361 -0.32 -14.55 -17.93
CA LEU A 361 -0.23 -15.91 -18.45
C LEU A 361 -1.52 -16.35 -19.13
N SER A 362 -2.70 -15.92 -18.64
CA SER A 362 -4.00 -16.30 -19.23
C SER A 362 -4.22 -15.81 -20.67
N LYS A 363 -3.43 -14.81 -21.11
CA LYS A 363 -3.46 -14.34 -22.51
C LYS A 363 -2.83 -15.34 -23.49
N PHE A 364 -1.93 -16.23 -23.02
CA PHE A 364 -1.07 -17.05 -23.88
C PHE A 364 -1.07 -18.54 -23.53
N HIS A 365 -1.54 -18.92 -22.34
CA HIS A 365 -1.43 -20.27 -21.81
C HIS A 365 -2.77 -20.86 -21.40
N GLN A 366 -2.87 -22.19 -21.47
CA GLN A 366 -4.04 -22.92 -21.03
C GLN A 366 -4.12 -22.98 -19.48
N PRO A 367 -5.31 -23.08 -18.88
CA PRO A 367 -5.50 -23.10 -17.43
C PRO A 367 -4.63 -24.13 -16.69
N LYS A 368 -4.42 -25.32 -17.26
CA LYS A 368 -3.56 -26.36 -16.68
C LYS A 368 -2.08 -25.98 -16.64
N GLU A 369 -1.61 -25.25 -17.65
CA GLU A 369 -0.22 -24.77 -17.70
C GLU A 369 -0.01 -23.67 -16.67
N ILE A 370 -1.00 -22.76 -16.53
CA ILE A 370 -1.00 -21.72 -15.52
C ILE A 370 -1.00 -22.33 -14.12
N PHE A 371 -1.86 -23.30 -13.88
CA PHE A 371 -1.93 -23.98 -12.59
C PHE A 371 -0.61 -24.70 -12.25
N ALA A 372 0.00 -25.41 -13.21
CA ALA A 372 1.31 -26.02 -13.02
C ALA A 372 2.42 -25.00 -12.74
N PHE A 373 2.34 -23.79 -13.31
CA PHE A 373 3.21 -22.68 -12.97
C PHE A 373 2.97 -22.21 -11.52
N MET A 374 1.72 -22.05 -11.11
CA MET A 374 1.36 -21.66 -9.75
C MET A 374 1.88 -22.66 -8.70
N GLU A 375 1.74 -23.96 -8.96
CA GLU A 375 2.28 -25.02 -8.08
C GLU A 375 3.81 -24.94 -7.99
N ARG A 376 4.51 -24.84 -9.13
CA ARG A 376 5.98 -24.75 -9.18
C ARG A 376 6.52 -23.58 -8.39
N HIS A 377 5.81 -22.46 -8.38
CA HIS A 377 6.21 -21.23 -7.70
C HIS A 377 5.55 -21.06 -6.32
N ASN A 378 4.85 -22.08 -5.83
CA ASN A 378 4.20 -22.08 -4.53
C ASN A 378 3.23 -20.89 -4.31
N PHE A 379 2.43 -20.53 -5.32
CA PHE A 379 1.44 -19.47 -5.21
C PHE A 379 0.35 -19.80 -4.18
N ILE A 380 0.00 -21.07 -4.05
CA ILE A 380 -0.96 -21.55 -3.06
C ILE A 380 -0.19 -22.08 -1.85
N SER A 381 0.36 -21.18 -1.06
CA SER A 381 1.15 -21.50 0.14
C SER A 381 0.29 -21.83 1.37
N SER A 382 -0.98 -21.45 1.35
CA SER A 382 -1.97 -21.70 2.39
C SER A 382 -3.38 -21.71 1.81
N THR A 383 -4.35 -22.26 2.57
CA THR A 383 -5.78 -22.20 2.20
C THR A 383 -6.25 -20.75 2.01
N GLU A 384 -5.80 -19.81 2.86
CA GLU A 384 -6.14 -18.38 2.74
C GLU A 384 -5.65 -17.80 1.41
N THR A 385 -4.38 -18.06 1.03
CA THR A 385 -3.82 -17.61 -0.26
C THR A 385 -4.63 -18.18 -1.43
N GLY A 386 -4.95 -19.46 -1.37
CA GLY A 386 -5.76 -20.12 -2.39
C GLY A 386 -7.16 -19.53 -2.52
N LEU A 387 -7.84 -19.22 -1.42
CA LEU A 387 -9.16 -18.58 -1.43
C LEU A 387 -9.11 -17.16 -2.03
N ARG A 388 -8.06 -16.37 -1.74
CA ARG A 388 -7.89 -15.05 -2.37
C ARG A 388 -7.66 -15.14 -3.87
N LEU A 389 -6.78 -16.02 -4.33
CA LEU A 389 -6.57 -16.26 -5.76
C LEU A 389 -7.84 -16.78 -6.44
N LEU A 390 -8.59 -17.63 -5.76
CA LEU A 390 -9.88 -18.14 -6.23
C LEU A 390 -10.91 -17.03 -6.39
N SER A 391 -11.04 -16.12 -5.40
CA SER A 391 -11.91 -14.95 -5.53
C SER A 391 -11.56 -14.13 -6.78
N MET A 392 -10.28 -13.84 -7.00
CA MET A 392 -9.81 -13.06 -8.15
C MET A 392 -10.07 -13.76 -9.49
N THR A 393 -9.75 -15.06 -9.59
CA THR A 393 -9.93 -15.83 -10.84
C THR A 393 -11.40 -16.05 -11.20
N THR A 394 -12.27 -16.25 -10.21
CA THR A 394 -13.71 -16.36 -10.45
C THR A 394 -14.34 -15.04 -10.86
N GLN A 395 -13.88 -13.90 -10.32
CA GLN A 395 -14.33 -12.56 -10.73
C GLN A 395 -14.01 -12.26 -12.20
N GLN A 396 -12.91 -12.81 -12.71
CA GLN A 396 -12.48 -12.66 -14.10
C GLN A 396 -13.04 -13.74 -15.05
N GLY A 397 -13.87 -14.64 -14.56
CA GLY A 397 -14.48 -15.68 -15.39
C GLY A 397 -13.58 -16.88 -15.72
N TYR A 398 -12.46 -17.09 -15.03
CA TYR A 398 -11.53 -18.19 -15.30
C TYR A 398 -11.99 -19.51 -14.65
N ALA A 399 -13.10 -20.07 -15.13
CA ALA A 399 -13.76 -21.24 -14.52
C ALA A 399 -12.84 -22.46 -14.35
N GLU A 400 -12.14 -22.88 -15.42
CA GLU A 400 -11.26 -24.09 -15.37
C GLU A 400 -10.06 -23.88 -14.42
N LEU A 401 -9.45 -22.69 -14.43
CA LEU A 401 -8.36 -22.40 -13.50
C LEU A 401 -8.86 -22.36 -12.05
N SER A 402 -10.04 -21.79 -11.82
CA SER A 402 -10.67 -21.76 -10.50
C SER A 402 -10.98 -23.15 -9.96
N GLU A 403 -11.43 -24.09 -10.82
CA GLU A 403 -11.64 -25.49 -10.44
C GLU A 403 -10.34 -26.17 -10.01
N LEU A 404 -9.25 -25.95 -10.75
CA LEU A 404 -7.93 -26.50 -10.39
C LEU A 404 -7.45 -25.97 -9.05
N ILE A 405 -7.65 -24.66 -8.79
CA ILE A 405 -7.33 -24.07 -7.48
C ILE A 405 -8.16 -24.73 -6.37
N VAL A 406 -9.49 -24.84 -6.53
CA VAL A 406 -10.36 -25.48 -5.52
C VAL A 406 -9.90 -26.91 -5.21
N GLN A 407 -9.60 -27.69 -6.24
CA GLN A 407 -9.17 -29.08 -6.08
C GLN A 407 -7.84 -29.21 -5.31
N SER A 408 -7.02 -28.19 -5.32
CA SER A 408 -5.75 -28.14 -4.58
C SER A 408 -5.89 -27.72 -3.11
N LEU A 409 -7.04 -27.14 -2.72
CA LEU A 409 -7.26 -26.68 -1.36
C LEU A 409 -7.66 -27.82 -0.43
N THR A 410 -7.07 -27.84 0.76
CA THR A 410 -7.41 -28.76 1.84
C THR A 410 -8.10 -27.99 2.97
N ASP A 411 -8.91 -28.72 3.76
CA ASP A 411 -9.57 -28.19 4.97
C ASP A 411 -10.45 -26.95 4.76
N VAL A 412 -11.05 -26.81 3.57
CA VAL A 412 -12.00 -25.73 3.29
C VAL A 412 -13.33 -26.03 4.00
N TYR A 413 -13.83 -25.03 4.73
CA TYR A 413 -15.11 -25.13 5.39
C TYR A 413 -16.24 -25.42 4.36
N PRO A 414 -17.09 -26.45 4.53
CA PRO A 414 -18.04 -26.88 3.51
C PRO A 414 -18.92 -25.79 2.90
N PRO A 415 -19.48 -24.82 3.66
CA PRO A 415 -20.24 -23.71 3.08
C PRO A 415 -19.40 -22.81 2.14
N VAL A 416 -18.10 -22.66 2.39
CA VAL A 416 -17.19 -21.90 1.52
C VAL A 416 -16.93 -22.68 0.22
N ALA A 417 -16.77 -24.00 0.32
CA ALA A 417 -16.63 -24.87 -0.85
C ALA A 417 -17.91 -24.81 -1.73
N GLU A 418 -19.09 -24.91 -1.12
CA GLU A 418 -20.38 -24.77 -1.81
C GLU A 418 -20.50 -23.41 -2.52
N ALA A 419 -20.17 -22.30 -1.85
CA ALA A 419 -20.18 -20.97 -2.43
C ALA A 419 -19.26 -20.86 -3.65
N THR A 420 -18.09 -21.48 -3.58
CA THR A 420 -17.11 -21.50 -4.67
C THR A 420 -17.63 -22.29 -5.88
N GLU A 421 -18.18 -23.47 -5.65
CA GLU A 421 -18.78 -24.30 -6.70
C GLU A 421 -19.90 -23.55 -7.44
N VAL A 422 -20.74 -22.82 -6.70
CA VAL A 422 -21.81 -22.00 -7.29
C VAL A 422 -21.22 -20.87 -8.13
N LYS A 423 -20.17 -20.19 -7.67
CA LYS A 423 -19.49 -19.15 -8.49
C LYS A 423 -18.94 -19.71 -9.80
N ILE A 424 -18.25 -20.82 -9.75
CA ILE A 424 -17.69 -21.49 -10.94
C ILE A 424 -18.81 -21.94 -11.89
N ALA A 425 -19.87 -22.53 -11.36
CA ALA A 425 -21.02 -22.94 -12.14
C ALA A 425 -21.73 -21.75 -12.81
N THR A 426 -21.82 -20.61 -12.10
CA THR A 426 -22.37 -19.36 -12.63
C THR A 426 -21.60 -18.84 -13.85
N ILE A 427 -20.28 -18.92 -13.82
CA ILE A 427 -19.43 -18.56 -14.98
C ILE A 427 -19.82 -19.42 -16.20
N ARG A 428 -20.14 -20.69 -15.97
CA ARG A 428 -20.57 -21.66 -17.00
C ARG A 428 -22.07 -21.62 -17.36
N ASN A 429 -22.80 -20.60 -16.93
CA ASN A 429 -24.25 -20.47 -17.09
C ASN A 429 -25.05 -21.61 -16.44
N VAL A 430 -24.56 -22.14 -15.33
CA VAL A 430 -25.28 -23.12 -14.50
C VAL A 430 -25.58 -22.45 -13.15
N PHE A 431 -26.85 -22.46 -12.73
CA PHE A 431 -27.31 -21.79 -11.52
C PHE A 431 -27.84 -22.82 -10.52
N PRO A 432 -26.95 -23.49 -9.76
CA PRO A 432 -27.36 -24.46 -8.75
C PRO A 432 -28.00 -23.76 -7.54
N VAL A 433 -28.68 -24.55 -6.71
CA VAL A 433 -29.18 -24.06 -5.41
C VAL A 433 -28.00 -23.85 -4.49
N ILE A 434 -28.01 -22.74 -3.74
CA ILE A 434 -27.01 -22.40 -2.73
C ILE A 434 -27.69 -22.25 -1.36
N SER A 435 -27.06 -22.75 -0.30
CA SER A 435 -27.56 -22.60 1.06
C SER A 435 -27.32 -21.18 1.61
N GLU A 436 -28.20 -20.72 2.51
CA GLU A 436 -27.99 -19.42 3.19
C GLU A 436 -26.66 -19.38 3.95
N SER A 437 -26.24 -20.49 4.55
CA SER A 437 -24.95 -20.58 5.23
C SER A 437 -23.76 -20.39 4.26
N ALA A 438 -23.84 -20.95 3.06
CA ALA A 438 -22.79 -20.78 2.06
C ALA A 438 -22.70 -19.31 1.58
N ILE A 439 -23.84 -18.63 1.43
CA ILE A 439 -23.84 -17.19 1.10
C ILE A 439 -23.17 -16.38 2.22
N VAL A 440 -23.59 -16.57 3.47
CA VAL A 440 -23.07 -15.80 4.61
C VAL A 440 -21.58 -16.02 4.81
N PHE A 441 -21.11 -17.27 4.73
CA PHE A 441 -19.67 -17.56 4.86
C PHE A 441 -18.88 -17.14 3.63
N GLY A 442 -19.44 -17.25 2.43
CA GLY A 442 -18.80 -16.76 1.22
C GLY A 442 -18.59 -15.25 1.22
N ILE A 443 -19.53 -14.47 1.77
CA ILE A 443 -19.36 -13.02 2.00
C ILE A 443 -18.26 -12.77 3.03
N LYS A 444 -18.26 -13.50 4.15
CA LYS A 444 -17.26 -13.35 5.22
C LYS A 444 -15.83 -13.61 4.73
N GLU A 445 -15.65 -14.58 3.85
CA GLU A 445 -14.34 -14.93 3.26
C GLU A 445 -14.03 -14.14 1.97
N GLU A 446 -14.81 -13.10 1.66
CA GLU A 446 -14.64 -12.22 0.50
C GLU A 446 -14.68 -12.95 -0.86
N LEU A 447 -15.32 -14.13 -0.89
CA LEU A 447 -15.56 -14.88 -2.12
C LEU A 447 -16.80 -14.39 -2.87
N ILE A 448 -17.83 -13.99 -2.13
CA ILE A 448 -19.12 -13.53 -2.66
C ILE A 448 -19.25 -12.04 -2.38
N ASP A 449 -19.62 -11.26 -3.38
CA ASP A 449 -19.93 -9.84 -3.26
C ASP A 449 -21.35 -9.50 -3.72
N ALA A 450 -21.70 -8.21 -3.65
CA ALA A 450 -23.03 -7.74 -4.01
C ALA A 450 -23.37 -7.99 -5.49
N ALA A 451 -22.39 -7.97 -6.39
CA ALA A 451 -22.62 -8.21 -7.82
C ALA A 451 -22.96 -9.68 -8.08
N ASP A 452 -22.29 -10.61 -7.40
CA ASP A 452 -22.62 -12.04 -7.45
C ASP A 452 -24.05 -12.29 -6.96
N LEU A 453 -24.42 -11.68 -5.81
CA LEU A 453 -25.75 -11.83 -5.23
C LEU A 453 -26.85 -11.31 -6.15
N CYS A 454 -26.64 -10.14 -6.76
CA CYS A 454 -27.60 -9.57 -7.71
C CYS A 454 -27.75 -10.46 -8.96
N LEU A 455 -26.66 -10.96 -9.52
CA LEU A 455 -26.70 -11.88 -10.66
C LEU A 455 -27.46 -13.17 -10.31
N TRP A 456 -27.16 -13.78 -9.17
CA TRP A 456 -27.82 -15.02 -8.74
C TRP A 456 -29.32 -14.82 -8.48
N HIS A 457 -29.71 -13.68 -7.88
CA HIS A 457 -31.13 -13.38 -7.69
C HIS A 457 -31.86 -13.16 -9.03
N TYR A 458 -31.23 -12.47 -9.99
CA TYR A 458 -31.77 -12.29 -11.33
C TYR A 458 -32.04 -13.63 -12.02
N GLU A 459 -31.07 -14.55 -11.96
CA GLU A 459 -31.16 -15.87 -12.60
C GLU A 459 -32.08 -16.85 -11.85
N ASN A 460 -32.15 -16.76 -10.53
CA ASN A 460 -33.00 -17.61 -9.70
C ASN A 460 -33.56 -16.84 -8.48
N PRO A 461 -34.70 -16.18 -8.63
CA PRO A 461 -35.34 -15.41 -7.55
C PRO A 461 -35.80 -16.26 -6.34
N GLN A 462 -35.75 -17.58 -6.41
CA GLN A 462 -36.12 -18.47 -5.29
C GLN A 462 -34.97 -18.66 -4.30
N LEU A 463 -33.74 -18.22 -4.63
CA LEU A 463 -32.63 -18.26 -3.71
C LEU A 463 -32.84 -17.30 -2.52
N PRO A 464 -32.30 -17.59 -1.35
CA PRO A 464 -32.48 -16.75 -0.15
C PRO A 464 -31.70 -15.41 -0.20
N ILE A 465 -31.41 -14.90 -1.40
CA ILE A 465 -30.56 -13.72 -1.65
C ILE A 465 -31.24 -12.44 -1.14
N GLU A 466 -32.54 -12.28 -1.43
CA GLU A 466 -33.32 -11.12 -0.96
C GLU A 466 -33.16 -10.90 0.54
N ARG A 467 -33.35 -11.96 1.34
CA ARG A 467 -33.25 -11.89 2.79
C ARG A 467 -31.85 -11.52 3.27
N VAL A 468 -30.82 -12.11 2.63
CA VAL A 468 -29.41 -11.82 2.99
C VAL A 468 -29.05 -10.38 2.66
N MET A 469 -29.38 -9.90 1.46
CA MET A 469 -29.05 -8.55 1.03
C MET A 469 -29.79 -7.49 1.83
N LYS A 470 -31.10 -7.64 2.06
CA LYS A 470 -31.89 -6.65 2.84
C LYS A 470 -31.44 -6.50 4.29
N ASN A 471 -30.79 -7.51 4.84
CA ASN A 471 -30.23 -7.49 6.21
C ASN A 471 -28.74 -7.11 6.25
N SER A 472 -28.18 -6.61 5.17
CA SER A 472 -26.77 -6.24 5.02
C SER A 472 -26.58 -4.80 4.52
N ASP A 473 -25.33 -4.33 4.53
CA ASP A 473 -24.95 -3.00 4.04
C ASP A 473 -25.18 -2.78 2.53
N VAL A 474 -25.56 -3.84 1.80
CA VAL A 474 -25.83 -3.81 0.35
C VAL A 474 -27.31 -3.92 0.01
N GLY A 475 -28.20 -3.82 0.99
CA GLY A 475 -29.64 -3.87 0.80
C GLY A 475 -30.20 -2.78 -0.10
N ASP A 476 -29.56 -1.61 -0.15
CA ASP A 476 -29.90 -0.52 -1.06
C ASP A 476 -29.65 -0.89 -2.54
N ILE A 477 -28.63 -1.70 -2.84
CA ILE A 477 -28.36 -2.21 -4.20
C ILE A 477 -29.49 -3.12 -4.64
N TYR A 478 -29.91 -4.06 -3.77
CA TYR A 478 -31.03 -4.95 -4.05
C TYR A 478 -32.32 -4.17 -4.33
N ASN A 479 -32.67 -3.22 -3.44
CA ASN A 479 -33.89 -2.43 -3.57
C ASN A 479 -33.88 -1.60 -4.87
N PHE A 480 -32.74 -1.01 -5.23
CA PHE A 480 -32.61 -0.25 -6.48
C PHE A 480 -32.81 -1.14 -7.71
N ILE A 481 -32.15 -2.30 -7.75
CA ILE A 481 -32.16 -3.16 -8.95
C ILE A 481 -33.49 -3.88 -9.11
N PHE A 482 -34.11 -4.40 -8.04
CA PHE A 482 -35.24 -5.32 -8.13
C PHE A 482 -36.58 -4.76 -7.62
N GLU A 483 -36.58 -3.70 -6.81
CA GLU A 483 -37.80 -3.20 -6.15
C GLU A 483 -38.12 -1.72 -6.47
N ASN A 484 -37.53 -1.15 -7.51
CA ASN A 484 -37.67 0.27 -7.85
C ASN A 484 -37.34 1.22 -6.68
N GLY A 485 -36.37 0.83 -5.87
CA GLY A 485 -35.91 1.61 -4.73
C GLY A 485 -35.14 2.88 -5.13
N PRO A 486 -34.69 3.66 -4.15
CA PRO A 486 -33.92 4.88 -4.41
C PRO A 486 -32.63 4.59 -5.21
N ARG A 487 -32.23 5.57 -6.04
CA ARG A 487 -30.98 5.51 -6.81
C ARG A 487 -29.78 5.32 -5.90
N ILE A 488 -28.93 4.34 -6.20
CA ILE A 488 -27.62 4.12 -5.57
C ILE A 488 -26.54 4.99 -6.21
N SER A 489 -25.35 5.03 -5.61
CA SER A 489 -24.23 5.76 -6.22
C SER A 489 -23.83 5.18 -7.57
N LYS A 490 -23.39 6.03 -8.51
CA LYS A 490 -22.88 5.62 -9.82
C LYS A 490 -21.84 4.49 -9.72
N LYS A 491 -20.90 4.61 -8.78
CA LYS A 491 -19.87 3.59 -8.56
C LYS A 491 -20.44 2.21 -8.23
N ARG A 492 -21.47 2.13 -7.38
CA ARG A 492 -22.11 0.85 -7.03
C ARG A 492 -22.89 0.25 -8.18
N TYR A 493 -23.57 1.09 -8.96
CA TYR A 493 -24.27 0.64 -10.15
C TYR A 493 -23.31 0.08 -11.19
N LEU A 494 -22.26 0.82 -11.53
CA LEU A 494 -21.24 0.38 -12.49
C LEU A 494 -20.52 -0.88 -12.04
N PHE A 495 -20.28 -1.07 -10.75
CA PHE A 495 -19.68 -2.29 -10.20
C PHE A 495 -20.52 -3.55 -10.48
N VAL A 496 -21.85 -3.44 -10.37
CA VAL A 496 -22.76 -4.58 -10.70
C VAL A 496 -22.81 -4.82 -12.20
N LEU A 497 -22.88 -3.74 -13.01
CA LEU A 497 -22.88 -3.83 -14.46
C LEU A 497 -21.56 -4.43 -14.99
N GLU A 498 -20.44 -4.00 -14.44
CA GLU A 498 -19.11 -4.53 -14.79
C GLU A 498 -19.04 -6.05 -14.64
N ARG A 499 -19.60 -6.61 -13.55
CA ARG A 499 -19.65 -8.06 -13.35
C ARG A 499 -20.45 -8.76 -14.43
N ALA A 500 -21.59 -8.20 -14.85
CA ALA A 500 -22.40 -8.76 -15.93
C ALA A 500 -21.63 -8.79 -17.25
N ILE A 501 -20.91 -7.72 -17.58
CA ILE A 501 -20.07 -7.60 -18.78
C ILE A 501 -18.89 -8.59 -18.70
N ALA A 502 -18.13 -8.59 -17.60
CA ALA A 502 -16.95 -9.44 -17.40
C ALA A 502 -17.27 -10.94 -17.53
N LEU A 503 -18.47 -11.37 -17.08
CA LEU A 503 -18.92 -12.76 -17.16
C LEU A 503 -19.72 -13.06 -18.43
N GLY A 504 -19.86 -12.12 -19.36
CA GLY A 504 -20.62 -12.30 -20.61
C GLY A 504 -22.12 -12.55 -20.41
N LYS A 505 -22.73 -11.98 -19.37
CA LYS A 505 -24.15 -12.15 -19.02
C LYS A 505 -25.01 -11.11 -19.75
N GLY A 506 -25.16 -11.25 -21.07
CA GLY A 506 -25.81 -10.25 -21.93
C GLY A 506 -27.22 -9.86 -21.50
N GLU A 507 -28.12 -10.84 -21.28
CA GLU A 507 -29.50 -10.55 -20.84
C GLU A 507 -29.57 -9.79 -19.51
N TYR A 508 -28.71 -10.14 -18.57
CA TYR A 508 -28.61 -9.43 -17.29
C TYR A 508 -28.01 -8.04 -17.47
N ALA A 509 -27.00 -7.90 -18.34
CA ALA A 509 -26.42 -6.59 -18.67
C ALA A 509 -27.49 -5.67 -19.29
N ASP A 510 -28.29 -6.16 -20.23
CA ASP A 510 -29.40 -5.41 -20.83
C ASP A 510 -30.45 -4.98 -19.80
N TYR A 511 -30.77 -5.87 -18.86
CA TYR A 511 -31.66 -5.54 -17.74
C TYR A 511 -31.10 -4.40 -16.90
N LEU A 512 -29.81 -4.45 -16.53
CA LEU A 512 -29.14 -3.39 -15.77
C LEU A 512 -29.05 -2.10 -16.58
N LEU A 513 -28.74 -2.16 -17.88
CA LEU A 513 -28.65 -0.99 -18.76
C LEU A 513 -30.00 -0.26 -18.87
N ALA A 514 -31.14 -0.95 -18.77
CA ALA A 514 -32.45 -0.30 -18.72
C ALA A 514 -32.62 0.62 -17.50
N LEU A 515 -31.89 0.37 -16.39
CA LEU A 515 -31.93 1.18 -15.16
C LEU A 515 -31.09 2.46 -15.24
N ARG A 516 -30.27 2.64 -16.28
CA ARG A 516 -29.34 3.79 -16.37
C ARG A 516 -30.04 5.14 -16.46
N ASN A 517 -31.28 5.18 -16.93
CA ASN A 517 -32.05 6.42 -17.17
C ASN A 517 -32.32 7.25 -15.89
N VAL A 518 -32.06 6.70 -14.70
CA VAL A 518 -32.16 7.45 -13.43
C VAL A 518 -30.90 8.27 -13.13
N TYR A 519 -29.86 8.10 -13.94
CA TYR A 519 -28.60 8.85 -13.84
C TYR A 519 -28.56 9.94 -14.91
N HIS A 520 -27.61 10.89 -14.74
CA HIS A 520 -27.30 11.87 -15.78
C HIS A 520 -26.70 11.17 -17.02
N ASP A 521 -26.89 11.72 -18.21
CA ASP A 521 -26.48 11.14 -19.49
C ASP A 521 -24.97 10.86 -19.55
N SER A 522 -24.16 11.60 -18.80
CA SER A 522 -22.71 11.33 -18.63
C SER A 522 -22.37 9.93 -18.11
N ILE A 523 -23.35 9.17 -17.58
CA ILE A 523 -23.13 7.78 -17.19
C ILE A 523 -22.82 6.90 -18.41
N ASN A 524 -23.33 7.26 -19.58
CA ASN A 524 -23.10 6.52 -20.81
C ASN A 524 -21.62 6.47 -21.17
N SER A 525 -20.85 7.53 -20.90
CA SER A 525 -19.41 7.51 -21.10
C SER A 525 -18.71 6.48 -20.20
N HIS A 526 -19.12 6.36 -18.94
CA HIS A 526 -18.55 5.36 -18.03
C HIS A 526 -18.98 3.93 -18.40
N ILE A 527 -20.18 3.76 -18.94
CA ILE A 527 -20.65 2.48 -19.47
C ILE A 527 -19.82 2.09 -20.70
N ALA A 528 -19.56 3.05 -21.59
CA ALA A 528 -18.69 2.87 -22.74
C ALA A 528 -17.27 2.45 -22.33
N ASP A 529 -16.70 3.10 -21.30
CA ASP A 529 -15.38 2.73 -20.76
C ASP A 529 -15.34 1.27 -20.31
N LEU A 530 -16.41 0.78 -19.63
CA LEU A 530 -16.51 -0.63 -19.24
C LEU A 530 -16.54 -1.56 -20.44
N PHE A 531 -17.39 -1.29 -21.42
CA PHE A 531 -17.45 -2.12 -22.63
C PHE A 531 -16.13 -2.14 -23.37
N PHE A 532 -15.45 -1.01 -23.49
CA PHE A 532 -14.15 -0.92 -24.12
C PHE A 532 -13.07 -1.72 -23.37
N GLN A 533 -13.10 -1.68 -22.04
CA GLN A 533 -12.17 -2.44 -21.17
C GLN A 533 -12.28 -3.96 -21.37
N TYR A 534 -13.47 -4.45 -21.72
CA TYR A 534 -13.75 -5.87 -21.95
C TYR A 534 -13.79 -6.25 -23.44
N ASP A 535 -13.14 -5.48 -24.32
CA ASP A 535 -13.00 -5.72 -25.75
C ASP A 535 -14.31 -5.67 -26.56
N PHE A 536 -15.35 -4.99 -26.07
CA PHE A 536 -16.60 -4.74 -26.78
C PHE A 536 -16.62 -3.33 -27.40
N ALA A 537 -15.62 -3.04 -28.26
CA ALA A 537 -15.43 -1.70 -28.82
C ALA A 537 -16.66 -1.17 -29.59
N ASP A 538 -17.32 -2.00 -30.39
CA ASP A 538 -18.51 -1.57 -31.17
C ASP A 538 -19.64 -1.09 -30.24
N ILE A 539 -19.91 -1.81 -29.15
CA ILE A 539 -20.91 -1.40 -28.16
C ILE A 539 -20.47 -0.13 -27.45
N ALA A 540 -19.20 -0.02 -27.09
CA ALA A 540 -18.66 1.17 -26.45
C ALA A 540 -18.85 2.43 -27.32
N LEU A 541 -18.61 2.34 -28.63
CA LEU A 541 -18.80 3.45 -29.57
C LEU A 541 -20.25 3.90 -29.63
N ASP A 542 -21.23 3.00 -29.59
CA ASP A 542 -22.66 3.35 -29.56
C ASP A 542 -22.98 4.19 -28.32
N PHE A 543 -22.38 3.87 -27.17
CA PHE A 543 -22.54 4.65 -25.93
C PHE A 543 -21.79 5.99 -25.97
N TYR A 544 -20.59 6.08 -26.54
CA TYR A 544 -19.88 7.35 -26.69
C TYR A 544 -20.62 8.30 -27.63
N ASN A 545 -21.26 7.80 -28.71
CA ASN A 545 -21.99 8.60 -29.69
C ASN A 545 -23.22 9.30 -29.14
N ILE A 546 -23.76 8.88 -28.00
CA ILE A 546 -24.93 9.50 -27.36
C ILE A 546 -24.57 10.42 -26.20
N VAL A 547 -23.30 10.70 -25.98
CA VAL A 547 -22.78 11.57 -24.91
C VAL A 547 -22.28 12.87 -25.53
N ASP A 548 -22.61 14.00 -24.91
CA ASP A 548 -22.03 15.28 -25.32
C ASP A 548 -20.49 15.23 -25.15
N ALA A 549 -19.78 15.83 -26.10
CA ALA A 549 -18.32 15.77 -26.12
C ALA A 549 -17.68 16.20 -24.78
N ASP A 550 -18.21 17.26 -24.13
CA ASP A 550 -17.71 17.74 -22.84
C ASP A 550 -17.99 16.81 -21.66
N GLU A 551 -18.84 15.80 -21.83
CA GLU A 551 -19.20 14.81 -20.82
C GLU A 551 -18.51 13.46 -21.04
N VAL A 552 -17.75 13.29 -22.12
CA VAL A 552 -16.91 12.13 -22.32
C VAL A 552 -15.85 12.06 -21.24
N THR A 553 -15.68 10.90 -20.63
CA THR A 553 -14.66 10.68 -19.60
C THR A 553 -13.26 10.86 -20.19
N LYS A 554 -12.30 11.14 -19.34
CA LYS A 554 -10.89 11.18 -19.72
C LYS A 554 -10.43 9.87 -20.37
N GLU A 555 -10.81 8.73 -19.80
CA GLU A 555 -10.52 7.41 -20.38
C GLU A 555 -11.26 7.19 -21.70
N GLY A 556 -12.46 7.72 -21.83
CA GLY A 556 -13.22 7.68 -23.08
C GLY A 556 -12.51 8.38 -24.24
N TYR A 557 -11.93 9.54 -23.99
CA TYR A 557 -11.08 10.21 -24.99
C TYR A 557 -9.87 9.34 -25.40
N ILE A 558 -9.18 8.73 -24.43
CA ILE A 558 -8.05 7.83 -24.72
C ILE A 558 -8.49 6.59 -25.49
N ASN A 559 -9.63 5.99 -25.12
CA ASN A 559 -10.18 4.85 -25.83
C ASN A 559 -10.52 5.17 -27.29
N LEU A 560 -11.16 6.33 -27.53
CA LEU A 560 -11.48 6.80 -28.86
C LEU A 560 -10.21 7.08 -29.71
N ILE A 561 -9.19 7.71 -29.13
CA ILE A 561 -7.92 7.92 -29.81
C ILE A 561 -7.29 6.58 -30.20
N ASN A 562 -7.20 5.63 -29.25
CA ASN A 562 -6.64 4.31 -29.54
C ASN A 562 -7.40 3.59 -30.65
N TYR A 563 -8.73 3.61 -30.60
CA TYR A 563 -9.58 3.00 -31.64
C TYR A 563 -9.33 3.61 -33.02
N LEU A 564 -9.28 4.95 -33.11
CA LEU A 564 -9.06 5.66 -34.37
C LEU A 564 -7.64 5.45 -34.92
N VAL A 565 -6.64 5.42 -34.05
CA VAL A 565 -5.25 5.12 -34.44
C VAL A 565 -5.13 3.69 -34.96
N ASP A 566 -5.76 2.72 -34.30
CA ASP A 566 -5.79 1.31 -34.74
C ASP A 566 -6.55 1.15 -36.08
N ALA A 567 -7.50 2.04 -36.35
CA ALA A 567 -8.24 2.11 -37.62
C ALA A 567 -7.56 2.96 -38.72
N ASP A 568 -6.35 3.50 -38.46
CA ASP A 568 -5.58 4.39 -39.35
C ASP A 568 -6.32 5.72 -39.70
N VAL A 569 -7.17 6.23 -38.77
CA VAL A 569 -7.94 7.48 -38.93
C VAL A 569 -7.27 8.60 -38.14
N MET A 570 -6.09 9.04 -38.59
CA MET A 570 -5.18 9.90 -37.85
C MET A 570 -5.68 11.32 -37.64
N ASP A 571 -6.40 11.93 -38.59
CA ASP A 571 -6.89 13.31 -38.50
C ASP A 571 -7.95 13.45 -37.37
N GLU A 572 -8.89 12.51 -37.31
CA GLU A 572 -9.88 12.49 -36.25
C GLU A 572 -9.24 12.15 -34.88
N ALA A 573 -8.28 11.22 -34.84
CA ALA A 573 -7.55 10.90 -33.63
C ALA A 573 -6.81 12.13 -33.08
N LEU A 574 -6.16 12.92 -33.96
CA LEU A 574 -5.51 14.17 -33.58
C LEU A 574 -6.52 15.19 -33.02
N SER A 575 -7.65 15.38 -33.72
CA SER A 575 -8.72 16.29 -33.25
C SER A 575 -9.27 15.91 -31.86
N ILE A 576 -9.39 14.60 -31.59
CA ILE A 576 -9.83 14.12 -30.26
C ILE A 576 -8.73 14.31 -29.21
N ALA A 577 -7.46 14.11 -29.57
CA ALA A 577 -6.34 14.35 -28.66
C ALA A 577 -6.22 15.83 -28.27
N GLU A 578 -6.40 16.76 -29.24
CA GLU A 578 -6.41 18.21 -28.98
C GLU A 578 -7.56 18.60 -28.04
N ARG A 579 -8.77 18.09 -28.28
CA ARG A 579 -9.89 18.31 -27.34
C ARG A 579 -9.62 17.70 -25.97
N GLY A 580 -8.91 16.58 -25.92
CA GLY A 580 -8.44 15.98 -24.67
C GLY A 580 -7.53 16.91 -23.89
N ILE A 581 -6.63 17.64 -24.57
CA ILE A 581 -5.79 18.68 -23.95
C ILE A 581 -6.67 19.83 -23.40
N ASP A 582 -7.63 20.33 -24.18
CA ASP A 582 -8.51 21.41 -23.75
C ASP A 582 -9.31 21.05 -22.47
N ASN A 583 -9.81 19.81 -22.37
CA ASN A 583 -10.63 19.36 -21.25
C ASN A 583 -9.82 18.84 -20.07
N PHE A 584 -8.61 18.31 -20.30
CA PHE A 584 -7.78 17.59 -19.31
C PHE A 584 -6.30 17.96 -19.50
N SER A 585 -5.96 19.26 -19.45
CA SER A 585 -4.63 19.79 -19.74
C SER A 585 -3.50 19.18 -18.89
N THR A 586 -3.80 18.66 -17.71
CA THR A 586 -2.82 18.02 -16.82
C THR A 586 -2.60 16.51 -17.11
N ASP A 587 -3.31 15.92 -18.11
CA ASP A 587 -3.09 14.51 -18.48
C ASP A 587 -2.10 14.42 -19.62
N PHE A 588 -0.92 13.88 -19.31
CA PHE A 588 0.22 13.78 -20.20
C PHE A 588 -0.04 12.94 -21.46
N ARG A 589 -0.98 11.97 -21.43
CA ARG A 589 -1.29 11.07 -22.54
C ARG A 589 -1.77 11.80 -23.78
N PHE A 590 -2.55 12.88 -23.62
CA PHE A 590 -3.06 13.65 -24.75
C PHE A 590 -1.93 14.34 -25.53
N TYR A 591 -0.98 14.94 -24.79
CA TYR A 591 0.21 15.53 -25.42
C TYR A 591 1.08 14.49 -26.13
N LEU A 592 1.24 13.29 -25.53
CA LEU A 592 1.96 12.21 -26.19
C LEU A 592 1.29 11.78 -27.50
N TRP A 593 -0.05 11.75 -27.53
CA TRP A 593 -0.79 11.42 -28.74
C TRP A 593 -0.62 12.48 -29.81
N THR A 594 -0.72 13.78 -29.49
CA THR A 594 -0.47 14.86 -30.49
C THR A 594 0.96 14.80 -31.02
N ILE A 595 1.97 14.55 -30.17
CA ILE A 595 3.39 14.39 -30.57
C ILE A 595 3.59 13.16 -31.49
N LYS A 596 2.85 12.10 -31.28
CA LYS A 596 2.95 10.87 -32.08
C LYS A 596 2.26 11.00 -33.45
N ILE A 597 1.09 11.62 -33.47
CA ILE A 597 0.24 11.71 -34.66
C ILE A 597 0.68 12.84 -35.55
N ASP A 598 0.90 14.05 -35.02
CA ASP A 598 1.29 15.25 -35.76
C ASP A 598 2.80 15.29 -35.99
N THR A 599 3.28 14.44 -36.92
CA THR A 599 4.71 14.30 -37.20
C THR A 599 5.29 15.51 -37.90
N GLU A 600 4.47 16.30 -38.65
CA GLU A 600 4.91 17.51 -39.35
C GLU A 600 5.23 18.65 -38.37
N ASN A 601 4.42 18.79 -37.30
CA ASN A 601 4.58 19.83 -36.28
C ASN A 601 5.17 19.30 -34.97
N ARG A 602 5.82 18.15 -35.02
CA ARG A 602 6.26 17.42 -33.82
C ARG A 602 7.06 18.27 -32.82
N ALA A 603 7.98 19.12 -33.32
CA ALA A 603 8.78 20.00 -32.46
C ALA A 603 7.90 21.01 -31.69
N ASN A 604 6.87 21.57 -32.35
CA ASN A 604 5.94 22.51 -31.71
C ASN A 604 5.10 21.80 -30.66
N ARG A 605 4.59 20.57 -30.97
CA ARG A 605 3.83 19.76 -30.01
C ARG A 605 4.65 19.40 -28.77
N ILE A 606 5.94 19.09 -28.94
CA ILE A 606 6.84 18.86 -27.81
C ILE A 606 7.00 20.15 -26.97
N SER A 607 7.16 21.31 -27.63
CA SER A 607 7.28 22.59 -26.92
C SER A 607 6.01 22.94 -26.14
N GLU A 608 4.82 22.74 -26.71
CA GLU A 608 3.52 22.89 -26.04
C GLU A 608 3.42 21.99 -24.81
N ALA A 609 3.84 20.72 -24.93
CA ALA A 609 3.86 19.79 -23.80
C ALA A 609 4.86 20.22 -22.71
N MET A 610 6.01 20.80 -23.09
CA MET A 610 7.02 21.28 -22.14
C MET A 610 6.56 22.53 -21.37
N ASP A 611 5.68 23.35 -21.93
CA ASP A 611 5.10 24.49 -21.22
C ASP A 611 4.24 24.02 -20.04
N GLU A 612 3.50 22.90 -20.19
CA GLU A 612 2.69 22.32 -19.11
C GLU A 612 3.52 21.42 -18.19
N PHE A 613 4.51 20.70 -18.75
CA PHE A 613 5.36 19.75 -18.03
C PHE A 613 6.85 20.15 -18.08
N PRO A 614 7.25 21.29 -17.51
CA PRO A 614 8.59 21.87 -17.72
C PRO A 614 9.74 21.03 -17.16
N ASN A 615 9.45 20.12 -16.23
CA ASN A 615 10.45 19.24 -15.60
C ASN A 615 10.47 17.83 -16.19
N ASN A 616 9.75 17.59 -17.30
CA ASN A 616 9.70 16.28 -17.94
C ASN A 616 10.95 16.04 -18.78
N ARG A 617 11.75 15.05 -18.39
CA ARG A 617 13.02 14.71 -19.02
C ARG A 617 12.86 14.01 -20.37
N TYR A 618 11.80 13.22 -20.50
CA TYR A 618 11.51 12.53 -21.73
C TYR A 618 11.18 13.51 -22.86
N LEU A 619 10.39 14.55 -22.61
CA LEU A 619 10.13 15.61 -23.60
C LEU A 619 11.41 16.33 -24.02
N ALA A 620 12.30 16.64 -23.06
CA ALA A 620 13.59 17.26 -23.37
C ALA A 620 14.45 16.39 -24.31
N LYS A 621 14.51 15.08 -24.04
CA LYS A 621 15.21 14.12 -24.92
C LYS A 621 14.58 14.06 -26.32
N LEU A 622 13.23 14.04 -26.40
CA LEU A 622 12.54 14.04 -27.70
C LEU A 622 12.82 15.30 -28.52
N LEU A 623 12.87 16.47 -27.86
CA LEU A 623 13.17 17.74 -28.53
C LEU A 623 14.59 17.77 -29.10
N ASP A 624 15.57 17.27 -28.30
CA ASP A 624 16.95 17.14 -28.75
C ASP A 624 17.05 16.21 -29.98
N GLU A 625 16.36 15.06 -29.98
CA GLU A 625 16.34 14.13 -31.12
C GLU A 625 15.76 14.79 -32.37
N VAL A 626 14.65 15.51 -32.28
CA VAL A 626 14.03 16.20 -33.45
C VAL A 626 14.95 17.29 -33.98
N SER A 627 15.63 18.04 -33.08
CA SER A 627 16.56 19.12 -33.47
C SER A 627 17.76 18.56 -34.26
N VAL A 628 18.34 17.43 -33.83
CA VAL A 628 19.46 16.78 -34.55
C VAL A 628 19.04 16.30 -35.93
N PHE A 629 17.82 15.78 -36.10
CA PHE A 629 17.32 15.38 -37.43
C PHE A 629 17.13 16.55 -38.39
N GLN A 630 16.67 17.71 -37.90
CA GLN A 630 16.51 18.93 -38.71
C GLN A 630 17.86 19.50 -39.18
N ASP A 631 18.88 19.51 -38.32
CA ASP A 631 20.23 19.98 -38.65
C ASP A 631 20.94 19.05 -39.67
N THR A 632 20.72 17.75 -39.54
CA THR A 632 21.29 16.78 -40.52
C THR A 632 20.60 16.84 -41.89
N ALA A 633 19.29 17.13 -41.92
CA ALA A 633 18.53 17.29 -43.16
C ALA A 633 18.87 18.61 -43.89
N THR A 634 19.21 19.69 -43.15
CA THR A 634 19.66 20.98 -43.71
C THR A 634 21.10 20.96 -44.18
N ASN A 635 21.99 20.16 -43.57
CA ASN A 635 23.39 20.03 -43.98
C ASN A 635 23.61 19.07 -45.19
N ASN A 636 22.60 18.28 -45.56
CA ASN A 636 22.62 17.40 -46.74
C ASN A 636 21.90 17.98 -47.98
N ARG A 637 21.46 19.22 -47.91
CA ARG A 637 20.98 20.00 -49.05
C ARG A 637 22.01 21.08 -49.43
#